data_76520005edfb539c347d25a817aff1f8
#
_entry.id   76520005edfb539c347d25a817aff1f8
#
_cell.length_a   1.000
_cell.length_b   1.000
_cell.length_c   1.000
_cell.angle_alpha   90.00
_cell.angle_beta   90.00
_cell.angle_gamma   90.00
#
_symmetry.space_group_name_H-M   'P 1'
#
loop_
_entity.id
_entity.type
_entity.pdbx_description
1 polymer ?
#
loop_
_entity_poly.entity_id
_entity_poly.type
_entity_poly.pdbx_seq_one_letter_code
_entity_poly.pdbx_strand_id
1 'polypeptide(L)'
;MSLISKIVNLFSPTAQKTGSDDSDKMGVTSKRMRETACAMAEEGIVLLKNDGALPLGADDEVAVFGRTQIDWFCVGYGSGGDVKAPYKITFANALKNQKDIKINREVMAVYENWCAKNVPDEGFWGHWPYRFKEMPLSFDFVKKARESSNAAIVVIGRSAGEDREQKLKKGSFYLANDELDMLDKVCAVFRKVVLVLDTGNVIDFEQISDFGDNISAIVLAWQGGMESGRALCNVLSGKVNPSGRLTDTIAIAYDAYPSSNQFGYKKFNIYEEDVFVGYRYFETFAKEEVLYPFGYGLSYTTFEIEGGVEKTPSGVRVRAKVKNTGERKGKTVVQVYVKKADGMLQKPARELVAFAKTDELESGAEQELSFDIGEYALSSYDEEGATGYHACWLLEYGDYEFFVGENVRDAESVGFVGFDKKVTSVCNTACSPQKDLSVLAQYDSANSLCAELSRFSGKETFDEFKQKMDSLSDDEIERFMNNLEYTLENYGWKYRVVHAKSGYLKERIERGIPKEIPQNKGLSVSFCDVKNGVVTLDEFISTLSDEELESLCHGDLRMNSPLGATGNAGALGGVSESLRAKGVPSATTTDGPSGIRLCQKASLLPCGTCIASSWNETLTKELYSCVSSEMVEKGSDVLLAPGMNIHRNVLCGRNFEYYSEDPYLTGKTAAAAVKGIQTEGVASCVKHFACNNQERFRFVNDSRLSERALREIYLKGFEIAVKEANPLAVMTSYNKVNGVYCYHNYDLVTTILRGEWGFENMVMTDWWTKKGKNPLFKGVDDNAYRVRAGVDVLMPGGSRVRGKYDGSTLKSLNNGGLKRSELQRTARHVLSFLLKVGTVSGKIEK
;
A
#
# COMPACT_ATOMS: atom_id res chain seq x y z
N MET A 1 -19.61 -8.57 27.17
CA MET A 1 -18.93 -9.43 26.19
C MET A 1 -19.75 -10.71 25.97
N SER A 2 -20.12 -11.02 24.74
CA SER A 2 -20.80 -12.27 24.42
C SER A 2 -19.86 -13.47 24.62
N LEU A 3 -20.42 -14.66 24.86
CA LEU A 3 -19.64 -15.91 24.97
C LEU A 3 -18.79 -16.16 23.71
N ILE A 4 -19.30 -15.76 22.55
CA ILE A 4 -18.61 -15.84 21.25
C ILE A 4 -17.36 -14.94 21.22
N SER A 5 -17.45 -13.72 21.74
CA SER A 5 -16.33 -12.77 21.88
C SER A 5 -15.21 -13.34 22.77
N LYS A 6 -15.57 -14.05 23.85
CA LYS A 6 -14.59 -14.70 24.74
C LYS A 6 -13.88 -15.89 24.07
N ILE A 7 -14.62 -16.67 23.27
CA ILE A 7 -14.06 -17.83 22.55
C ILE A 7 -13.14 -17.39 21.40
N VAL A 8 -13.53 -16.35 20.65
CA VAL A 8 -12.72 -15.83 19.54
C VAL A 8 -11.44 -15.16 20.07
N ASN A 9 -11.51 -14.45 21.20
CA ASN A 9 -10.34 -13.84 21.84
C ASN A 9 -9.37 -14.88 22.45
N LEU A 10 -9.79 -16.12 22.66
CA LEU A 10 -8.90 -17.23 23.05
C LEU A 10 -8.01 -17.70 21.88
N PHE A 11 -8.46 -17.48 20.63
CA PHE A 11 -7.76 -17.89 19.41
C PHE A 11 -7.12 -16.74 18.63
N SER A 12 -7.38 -15.51 19.02
CA SER A 12 -6.74 -14.31 18.49
C SER A 12 -6.30 -13.47 19.67
N PRO A 13 -5.01 -13.26 19.92
CA PRO A 13 -4.55 -12.36 20.97
C PRO A 13 -4.75 -10.91 20.50
N THR A 14 -6.00 -10.48 20.45
CA THR A 14 -6.39 -9.11 20.22
C THR A 14 -6.76 -8.51 21.53
N ALA A 15 -5.99 -7.60 22.03
CA ALA A 15 -6.44 -6.66 23.03
C ALA A 15 -5.77 -5.33 22.76
N GLN A 16 -6.37 -4.53 21.90
CA GLN A 16 -6.27 -3.11 22.07
C GLN A 16 -7.11 -2.77 23.32
N LYS A 17 -6.53 -2.82 24.49
CA LYS A 17 -7.13 -2.16 25.65
C LYS A 17 -6.90 -0.68 25.49
N THR A 18 -7.98 0.06 25.25
CA THR A 18 -8.02 1.51 25.35
C THR A 18 -7.58 1.92 26.76
N GLY A 19 -6.60 2.86 26.83
CA GLY A 19 -6.42 3.75 27.94
C GLY A 19 -6.04 3.15 29.30
N SER A 20 -4.85 2.51 29.40
CA SER A 20 -4.08 2.58 30.63
C SER A 20 -2.82 3.40 30.38
N ASP A 21 -2.58 4.44 31.14
CA ASP A 21 -1.31 5.14 31.19
C ASP A 21 -0.26 4.17 31.76
N ASP A 22 0.43 3.47 30.85
CA ASP A 22 1.47 2.49 31.19
C ASP A 22 2.85 3.15 31.14
N SER A 23 3.00 4.38 31.68
CA SER A 23 4.28 5.11 31.76
C SER A 23 5.40 4.28 32.39
N ASP A 24 5.07 3.36 33.31
CA ASP A 24 6.00 2.44 33.95
C ASP A 24 6.57 1.36 33.00
N LYS A 25 6.01 1.23 31.77
CA LYS A 25 6.40 0.20 30.80
C LYS A 25 7.18 0.76 29.61
N MET A 26 7.52 2.05 29.61
CA MET A 26 8.31 2.69 28.55
C MET A 26 9.71 2.08 28.36
N GLY A 27 10.25 1.36 29.34
CA GLY A 27 11.56 0.71 29.23
C GLY A 27 11.65 -0.47 28.25
N VAL A 28 10.51 -0.97 27.75
CA VAL A 28 10.48 -2.13 26.81
C VAL A 28 10.82 -1.73 25.38
N THR A 29 10.69 -0.45 25.04
CA THR A 29 10.99 0.09 23.70
C THR A 29 12.25 0.98 23.79
N SER A 30 13.17 0.81 22.83
CA SER A 30 14.40 1.62 22.82
C SER A 30 14.09 3.12 22.68
N LYS A 31 14.97 3.96 23.23
CA LYS A 31 14.86 5.43 23.09
C LYS A 31 14.80 5.84 21.62
N ARG A 32 15.69 5.25 20.79
CA ARG A 32 15.75 5.52 19.35
C ARG A 32 14.41 5.21 18.68
N MET A 33 13.82 4.03 18.93
CA MET A 33 12.52 3.65 18.38
C MET A 33 11.42 4.66 18.76
N ARG A 34 11.36 5.08 20.02
CA ARG A 34 10.34 6.05 20.49
C ARG A 34 10.46 7.40 19.80
N GLU A 35 11.69 7.91 19.69
CA GLU A 35 11.97 9.19 19.05
C GLU A 35 11.69 9.14 17.56
N THR A 36 12.11 8.06 16.87
CA THR A 36 11.86 7.87 15.43
C THR A 36 10.37 7.65 15.13
N ALA A 37 9.65 6.88 15.96
CA ALA A 37 8.21 6.69 15.80
C ALA A 37 7.42 7.99 16.03
N CYS A 38 7.83 8.82 16.99
CA CYS A 38 7.25 10.14 17.22
C CYS A 38 7.50 11.06 16.02
N ALA A 39 8.75 11.16 15.56
CA ALA A 39 9.12 11.97 14.40
C ALA A 39 8.37 11.54 13.13
N MET A 40 8.21 10.22 12.92
CA MET A 40 7.44 9.70 11.80
C MET A 40 5.96 10.10 11.88
N ALA A 41 5.34 10.03 13.06
CA ALA A 41 3.97 10.48 13.26
C ALA A 41 3.83 12.00 13.06
N GLU A 42 4.80 12.80 13.55
CA GLU A 42 4.85 14.26 13.34
C GLU A 42 4.91 14.63 11.85
N GLU A 43 5.82 13.99 11.11
CA GLU A 43 5.98 14.24 9.67
C GLU A 43 4.84 13.65 8.81
N GLY A 44 4.07 12.69 9.34
CA GLY A 44 2.91 12.10 8.67
C GLY A 44 1.61 12.88 8.89
N ILE A 45 1.52 13.76 9.91
CA ILE A 45 0.34 14.62 10.13
C ILE A 45 0.21 15.62 8.99
N VAL A 46 -1.00 15.70 8.40
CA VAL A 46 -1.31 16.60 7.28
C VAL A 46 -2.22 17.73 7.76
N LEU A 47 -1.80 18.96 7.57
CA LEU A 47 -2.61 20.15 7.81
C LEU A 47 -3.38 20.49 6.52
N LEU A 48 -4.72 20.32 6.54
CA LEU A 48 -5.56 20.51 5.36
C LEU A 48 -6.13 21.93 5.23
N LYS A 49 -6.43 22.57 6.37
CA LYS A 49 -6.95 23.94 6.44
C LYS A 49 -6.33 24.64 7.64
N ASN A 50 -6.01 25.94 7.51
CA ASN A 50 -5.57 26.77 8.63
C ASN A 50 -5.79 28.26 8.36
N ASP A 51 -6.85 28.81 8.92
CA ASP A 51 -7.21 30.23 8.84
C ASP A 51 -6.63 31.00 10.05
N GLY A 52 -5.35 30.73 10.38
CA GLY A 52 -4.63 31.35 11.49
C GLY A 52 -4.97 30.78 12.88
N ALA A 53 -5.65 29.62 12.96
CA ALA A 53 -5.94 28.96 14.23
C ALA A 53 -4.77 28.19 14.81
N LEU A 54 -3.86 27.75 13.96
CA LEU A 54 -2.67 26.99 14.35
C LEU A 54 -1.38 27.70 13.86
N PRO A 55 -0.27 27.58 14.59
CA PRO A 55 -0.16 26.87 15.88
C PRO A 55 -0.91 27.58 16.99
N LEU A 56 -1.30 26.84 18.03
CA LEU A 56 -1.95 27.40 19.23
C LEU A 56 -1.02 28.40 19.92
N GLY A 57 -1.56 29.57 20.26
CA GLY A 57 -0.83 30.63 20.94
C GLY A 57 -0.69 30.37 22.45
N ALA A 58 0.24 31.06 23.07
CA ALA A 58 0.46 30.99 24.53
C ALA A 58 -0.78 31.43 25.36
N ASP A 59 -1.66 32.24 24.76
CA ASP A 59 -2.90 32.75 25.42
C ASP A 59 -4.14 31.90 25.07
N ASP A 60 -3.98 30.86 24.25
CA ASP A 60 -5.09 29.97 23.94
C ASP A 60 -5.33 28.98 25.08
N GLU A 61 -6.51 29.05 25.68
CA GLU A 61 -7.03 28.00 26.56
C GLU A 61 -8.05 27.17 25.77
N VAL A 62 -7.79 25.88 25.64
CA VAL A 62 -8.44 25.00 24.68
C VAL A 62 -9.43 24.06 25.37
N ALA A 63 -10.69 24.07 24.94
CA ALA A 63 -11.67 23.04 25.28
C ALA A 63 -11.60 21.92 24.23
N VAL A 64 -11.40 20.68 24.66
CA VAL A 64 -11.30 19.52 23.76
C VAL A 64 -12.58 18.69 23.84
N PHE A 65 -13.24 18.53 22.70
CA PHE A 65 -14.48 17.77 22.50
C PHE A 65 -14.22 16.52 21.65
N GLY A 66 -15.04 15.49 21.86
CA GLY A 66 -14.92 14.21 21.16
C GLY A 66 -14.30 13.13 22.02
N ARG A 67 -14.99 11.98 22.15
CA ARG A 67 -14.50 10.87 22.98
C ARG A 67 -13.20 10.28 22.45
N THR A 68 -12.93 10.42 21.13
CA THR A 68 -11.73 9.90 20.49
C THR A 68 -10.45 10.49 21.10
N GLN A 69 -10.46 11.67 21.72
CA GLN A 69 -9.32 12.19 22.49
C GLN A 69 -8.81 11.19 23.56
N ILE A 70 -9.75 10.35 24.09
CA ILE A 70 -9.48 9.35 25.14
C ILE A 70 -9.40 7.95 24.53
N ASP A 71 -10.44 7.55 23.79
CA ASP A 71 -10.53 6.27 23.10
C ASP A 71 -9.91 6.37 21.69
N TRP A 72 -8.61 6.65 21.69
CA TRP A 72 -7.82 6.99 20.52
C TRP A 72 -7.48 5.75 19.67
N PHE A 73 -7.61 5.86 18.35
CA PHE A 73 -7.23 4.80 17.40
C PHE A 73 -5.75 4.93 17.02
N CYS A 74 -4.87 4.24 17.72
CA CYS A 74 -3.43 4.28 17.42
C CYS A 74 -3.06 3.63 16.09
N VAL A 75 -3.85 2.65 15.61
CA VAL A 75 -3.64 1.87 14.39
C VAL A 75 -4.92 1.14 14.02
N GLY A 76 -5.04 0.65 12.77
CA GLY A 76 -6.12 -0.23 12.36
C GLY A 76 -6.05 -1.62 13.00
N TYR A 77 -7.10 -2.42 12.76
CA TYR A 77 -7.26 -3.76 13.31
C TYR A 77 -6.78 -4.84 12.33
N GLY A 78 -6.44 -6.00 12.84
CA GLY A 78 -6.06 -7.19 12.05
C GLY A 78 -4.56 -7.45 12.01
N SER A 79 -4.11 -8.25 11.04
CA SER A 79 -2.69 -8.64 10.92
C SER A 79 -1.76 -7.45 10.72
N GLY A 80 -2.27 -6.38 10.12
CA GLY A 80 -1.52 -5.13 9.91
C GLY A 80 -1.36 -4.24 11.13
N GLY A 81 -2.14 -4.47 12.22
CA GLY A 81 -2.21 -3.51 13.31
C GLY A 81 -2.27 -4.05 14.74
N ASP A 82 -2.64 -5.32 14.95
CA ASP A 82 -2.85 -5.90 16.29
C ASP A 82 -1.53 -6.16 17.05
N VAL A 83 -0.71 -5.14 17.23
CA VAL A 83 0.54 -5.20 17.98
C VAL A 83 0.27 -4.99 19.47
N LYS A 84 0.87 -5.82 20.31
CA LYS A 84 0.79 -5.70 21.78
C LYS A 84 1.78 -4.64 22.27
N ALA A 85 1.40 -3.37 22.12
CA ALA A 85 2.27 -2.26 22.50
C ALA A 85 2.58 -2.22 24.00
N PRO A 86 3.79 -1.80 24.42
CA PRO A 86 4.13 -1.60 25.82
C PRO A 86 3.30 -0.47 26.47
N TYR A 87 2.99 0.56 25.68
CA TYR A 87 2.16 1.71 26.04
C TYR A 87 1.57 2.34 24.78
N LYS A 88 0.59 3.21 24.96
CA LYS A 88 -0.03 4.04 23.91
C LYS A 88 -0.28 5.42 24.50
N ILE A 89 0.22 6.47 23.87
CA ILE A 89 -0.03 7.84 24.27
C ILE A 89 -1.22 8.37 23.48
N THR A 90 -2.39 8.42 24.13
CA THR A 90 -3.59 9.03 23.54
C THR A 90 -3.46 10.55 23.53
N PHE A 91 -4.30 11.25 22.75
CA PHE A 91 -4.26 12.69 22.71
C PHE A 91 -4.53 13.32 24.09
N ALA A 92 -5.53 12.84 24.81
CA ALA A 92 -5.82 13.30 26.17
C ALA A 92 -4.65 13.09 27.14
N ASN A 93 -3.95 11.95 27.07
CA ASN A 93 -2.77 11.68 27.88
C ASN A 93 -1.60 12.61 27.54
N ALA A 94 -1.38 12.88 26.26
CA ALA A 94 -0.35 13.82 25.82
C ALA A 94 -0.65 15.23 26.32
N LEU A 95 -1.88 15.72 26.18
CA LEU A 95 -2.32 17.04 26.63
C LEU A 95 -2.12 17.26 28.14
N LYS A 96 -2.36 16.23 28.96
CA LYS A 96 -2.16 16.32 30.42
C LYS A 96 -0.69 16.44 30.82
N ASN A 97 0.21 15.82 30.06
CA ASN A 97 1.62 15.66 30.40
C ASN A 97 2.54 16.71 29.75
N GLN A 98 1.99 17.55 28.84
CA GLN A 98 2.73 18.64 28.22
C GLN A 98 2.37 20.01 28.85
N LYS A 99 3.17 21.05 28.57
CA LYS A 99 3.02 22.41 29.15
C LYS A 99 2.76 23.48 28.09
N ASP A 100 2.87 23.11 26.80
CA ASP A 100 2.85 24.05 25.69
C ASP A 100 1.42 24.45 25.28
N ILE A 101 0.42 23.64 25.66
CA ILE A 101 -1.00 23.87 25.38
C ILE A 101 -1.77 23.98 26.70
N LYS A 102 -2.45 25.11 26.93
CA LYS A 102 -3.36 25.25 28.06
C LYS A 102 -4.69 24.59 27.75
N ILE A 103 -5.17 23.73 28.64
CA ILE A 103 -6.39 22.94 28.42
C ILE A 103 -7.46 23.23 29.47
N ASN A 104 -8.70 23.23 29.05
CA ASN A 104 -9.85 23.26 29.95
C ASN A 104 -9.99 21.91 30.67
N ARG A 105 -9.50 21.84 31.90
CA ARG A 105 -9.46 20.62 32.72
C ARG A 105 -10.86 20.16 33.14
N GLU A 106 -11.85 21.08 33.25
CA GLU A 106 -13.22 20.71 33.59
C GLU A 106 -13.88 19.92 32.44
N VAL A 107 -13.74 20.40 31.20
CA VAL A 107 -14.24 19.70 30.00
C VAL A 107 -13.59 18.33 29.89
N MET A 108 -12.27 18.25 30.06
CA MET A 108 -11.54 16.98 30.00
C MET A 108 -12.04 15.99 31.06
N ALA A 109 -12.21 16.43 32.29
CA ALA A 109 -12.70 15.57 33.38
C ALA A 109 -14.12 15.05 33.13
N VAL A 110 -14.99 15.84 32.51
CA VAL A 110 -16.33 15.39 32.11
C VAL A 110 -16.24 14.26 31.10
N TYR A 111 -15.42 14.40 30.06
CA TYR A 111 -15.20 13.33 29.06
C TYR A 111 -14.59 12.07 29.69
N GLU A 112 -13.59 12.21 30.55
CA GLU A 112 -13.00 11.06 31.25
C GLU A 112 -14.01 10.30 32.10
N ASN A 113 -14.81 11.02 32.89
CA ASN A 113 -15.88 10.42 33.70
C ASN A 113 -16.95 9.74 32.86
N TRP A 114 -17.29 10.33 31.70
CA TRP A 114 -18.28 9.74 30.79
C TRP A 114 -17.74 8.50 30.09
N CYS A 115 -16.52 8.54 29.54
CA CYS A 115 -15.87 7.42 28.86
C CYS A 115 -15.65 6.25 29.83
N ALA A 116 -15.26 6.51 31.09
CA ALA A 116 -15.11 5.47 32.11
C ALA A 116 -16.43 4.70 32.39
N LYS A 117 -17.57 5.37 32.27
CA LYS A 117 -18.90 4.77 32.43
C LYS A 117 -19.46 4.14 31.16
N ASN A 118 -18.95 4.56 29.99
CA ASN A 118 -19.41 4.15 28.69
C ASN A 118 -18.27 3.47 27.90
N VAL A 119 -17.66 2.44 28.50
CA VAL A 119 -16.56 1.69 27.88
C VAL A 119 -17.01 1.12 26.52
N PRO A 120 -16.27 1.37 25.45
CA PRO A 120 -16.65 0.91 24.13
C PRO A 120 -16.52 -0.61 23.99
N ASP A 121 -17.37 -1.22 23.16
CA ASP A 121 -17.16 -2.59 22.67
C ASP A 121 -16.22 -2.54 21.49
N GLU A 122 -15.02 -3.11 21.65
CA GLU A 122 -13.99 -3.18 20.60
C GLU A 122 -14.30 -4.23 19.52
N GLY A 123 -15.37 -5.02 19.70
CA GLY A 123 -15.75 -6.06 18.76
C GLY A 123 -14.79 -7.25 18.73
N PHE A 124 -14.68 -7.90 17.58
CA PHE A 124 -13.80 -9.04 17.33
C PHE A 124 -13.42 -9.11 15.85
N TRP A 125 -12.51 -9.99 15.48
CA TRP A 125 -11.94 -10.11 14.12
C TRP A 125 -12.99 -9.97 13.01
N GLY A 126 -12.78 -8.99 12.11
CA GLY A 126 -13.69 -8.67 11.01
C GLY A 126 -15.02 -7.97 11.43
N HIS A 127 -15.23 -7.78 12.72
CA HIS A 127 -16.43 -7.16 13.30
C HIS A 127 -16.11 -6.02 14.27
N TRP A 128 -15.01 -5.34 14.07
CA TRP A 128 -14.65 -4.14 14.83
C TRP A 128 -15.62 -2.99 14.59
N PRO A 129 -15.86 -2.10 15.57
CA PRO A 129 -16.67 -0.91 15.37
C PRO A 129 -16.00 0.05 14.39
N TYR A 130 -16.75 0.79 13.59
CA TYR A 130 -16.20 1.86 12.73
C TYR A 130 -15.75 3.07 13.55
N ARG A 131 -16.45 3.33 14.62
CA ARG A 131 -16.21 4.37 15.61
C ARG A 131 -16.83 3.96 16.94
N PHE A 132 -16.52 4.71 17.98
CA PHE A 132 -17.22 4.61 19.26
C PHE A 132 -18.32 5.68 19.34
N LYS A 133 -19.42 5.39 20.08
CA LYS A 133 -20.55 6.32 20.22
C LYS A 133 -20.09 7.57 20.96
N GLU A 134 -20.40 8.76 20.45
CA GLU A 134 -20.02 10.04 21.01
C GLU A 134 -20.84 10.39 22.28
N MET A 135 -20.25 11.24 23.14
CA MET A 135 -20.90 11.80 24.30
C MET A 135 -21.92 12.85 23.87
N PRO A 136 -23.21 12.74 24.28
CA PRO A 136 -24.17 13.77 23.96
C PRO A 136 -23.81 15.11 24.64
N LEU A 137 -23.77 16.19 23.85
CA LEU A 137 -23.49 17.52 24.35
C LEU A 137 -24.78 18.33 24.52
N SER A 138 -24.86 19.17 25.57
CA SER A 138 -25.84 20.23 25.67
C SER A 138 -25.23 21.58 25.27
N PHE A 139 -26.01 22.48 24.72
CA PHE A 139 -25.55 23.85 24.45
C PHE A 139 -25.02 24.56 25.71
N ASP A 140 -25.63 24.34 26.86
CA ASP A 140 -25.21 24.98 28.13
C ASP A 140 -23.82 24.47 28.54
N PHE A 141 -23.51 23.20 28.30
CA PHE A 141 -22.16 22.66 28.56
C PHE A 141 -21.10 23.31 27.65
N VAL A 142 -21.41 23.46 26.36
CA VAL A 142 -20.49 24.07 25.38
C VAL A 142 -20.32 25.59 25.69
N LYS A 143 -21.41 26.30 26.03
CA LYS A 143 -21.32 27.71 26.45
C LYS A 143 -20.47 27.88 27.72
N LYS A 144 -20.67 27.04 28.72
CA LYS A 144 -19.85 27.06 29.94
C LYS A 144 -18.37 26.79 29.64
N ALA A 145 -18.06 25.84 28.75
CA ALA A 145 -16.71 25.61 28.29
C ALA A 145 -16.06 26.86 27.64
N ARG A 146 -16.88 27.65 26.89
CA ARG A 146 -16.41 28.89 26.24
C ARG A 146 -16.09 30.01 27.23
N GLU A 147 -16.71 30.02 28.42
CA GLU A 147 -16.43 31.05 29.45
C GLU A 147 -14.97 31.02 29.92
N SER A 148 -14.34 29.83 29.92
CA SER A 148 -12.95 29.64 30.37
C SER A 148 -12.01 29.20 29.19
N SER A 149 -12.50 29.17 27.97
CA SER A 149 -11.70 28.74 26.80
C SER A 149 -11.99 29.63 25.59
N ASN A 150 -10.93 30.03 24.88
CA ASN A 150 -11.08 30.87 23.67
C ASN A 150 -10.95 30.07 22.36
N ALA A 151 -10.51 28.81 22.43
CA ALA A 151 -10.41 27.88 21.30
C ALA A 151 -11.03 26.51 21.63
N ALA A 152 -11.48 25.82 20.61
CA ALA A 152 -11.98 24.46 20.72
C ALA A 152 -11.22 23.53 19.79
N ILE A 153 -10.95 22.29 20.24
CA ILE A 153 -10.54 21.18 19.38
C ILE A 153 -11.65 20.14 19.38
N VAL A 154 -12.10 19.75 18.21
CA VAL A 154 -13.06 18.64 18.02
C VAL A 154 -12.30 17.45 17.44
N VAL A 155 -12.40 16.30 18.10
CA VAL A 155 -11.69 15.08 17.68
C VAL A 155 -12.68 14.03 17.19
N ILE A 156 -12.54 13.63 15.93
CA ILE A 156 -13.36 12.57 15.30
C ILE A 156 -12.45 11.42 14.90
N GLY A 157 -12.85 10.19 15.23
CA GLY A 157 -12.08 8.99 14.94
C GLY A 157 -12.80 7.96 14.11
N ARG A 158 -12.03 7.25 13.28
CA ARG A 158 -12.49 6.09 12.49
C ARG A 158 -11.48 4.96 12.57
N SER A 159 -12.00 3.77 12.85
CA SER A 159 -11.21 2.56 12.72
C SER A 159 -11.08 2.14 11.26
N ALA A 160 -10.03 1.42 10.96
CA ALA A 160 -9.81 0.67 9.73
C ALA A 160 -9.43 -0.78 10.07
N GLY A 161 -9.43 -1.71 9.14
CA GLY A 161 -9.05 -3.08 9.48
C GLY A 161 -9.23 -4.12 8.40
N GLU A 162 -8.60 -5.25 8.63
CA GLU A 162 -8.64 -6.44 7.79
C GLU A 162 -10.00 -7.15 7.87
N ASP A 163 -10.40 -7.86 6.81
CA ASP A 163 -11.69 -8.54 6.64
C ASP A 163 -12.93 -7.63 6.74
N ARG A 164 -12.73 -6.31 6.60
CA ARG A 164 -13.78 -5.33 6.76
C ARG A 164 -13.56 -4.07 5.93
N GLU A 165 -14.56 -3.74 5.10
CA GLU A 165 -14.60 -2.45 4.37
C GLU A 165 -15.21 -1.33 5.19
N GLN A 166 -14.81 -0.09 4.92
CA GLN A 166 -15.65 1.07 5.21
C GLN A 166 -16.96 0.95 4.43
N LYS A 167 -18.01 1.62 4.89
CA LYS A 167 -19.35 1.59 4.27
C LYS A 167 -19.88 2.98 4.03
N LEU A 168 -20.59 3.17 2.97
CA LEU A 168 -21.34 4.38 2.67
C LEU A 168 -22.53 4.53 3.65
N LYS A 169 -22.22 4.82 4.90
CA LYS A 169 -23.18 5.02 5.98
C LYS A 169 -22.63 5.95 7.05
N LYS A 170 -23.56 6.57 7.82
CA LYS A 170 -23.23 7.40 8.97
C LYS A 170 -22.43 6.63 10.02
N GLY A 171 -21.36 7.25 10.51
CA GLY A 171 -20.43 6.66 11.45
C GLY A 171 -19.44 5.65 10.88
N SER A 172 -19.37 5.52 9.54
CA SER A 172 -18.31 4.82 8.82
C SER A 172 -17.64 5.81 7.86
N PHE A 173 -18.02 5.86 6.60
CA PHE A 173 -17.51 6.85 5.66
C PHE A 173 -18.06 8.25 5.96
N TYR A 174 -19.37 8.38 6.16
CA TYR A 174 -20.02 9.64 6.52
C TYR A 174 -19.96 9.93 8.03
N LEU A 175 -20.04 11.20 8.42
CA LEU A 175 -20.18 11.61 9.82
C LEU A 175 -21.48 11.06 10.40
N ALA A 176 -21.46 10.72 11.69
CA ALA A 176 -22.63 10.27 12.42
C ALA A 176 -23.44 11.47 12.94
N ASN A 177 -24.72 11.26 13.23
CA ASN A 177 -25.58 12.34 13.72
C ASN A 177 -25.08 12.96 15.03
N ASP A 178 -24.50 12.17 15.94
CA ASP A 178 -23.94 12.66 17.20
C ASP A 178 -22.62 13.42 17.00
N GLU A 179 -21.85 13.12 15.96
CA GLU A 179 -20.66 13.88 15.56
C GLU A 179 -21.04 15.22 14.91
N LEU A 180 -22.05 15.22 14.03
CA LEU A 180 -22.59 16.44 13.43
C LEU A 180 -23.20 17.35 14.52
N ASP A 181 -24.00 16.81 15.43
CA ASP A 181 -24.57 17.55 16.56
C ASP A 181 -23.50 18.18 17.47
N MET A 182 -22.38 17.46 17.67
CA MET A 182 -21.22 18.00 18.41
C MET A 182 -20.58 19.16 17.65
N LEU A 183 -20.30 19.00 16.35
CA LEU A 183 -19.73 20.06 15.51
C LEU A 183 -20.65 21.29 15.46
N ASP A 184 -21.94 21.11 15.22
CA ASP A 184 -22.92 22.19 15.19
C ASP A 184 -22.90 23.03 16.47
N LYS A 185 -22.91 22.37 17.64
CA LYS A 185 -22.90 23.05 18.94
C LYS A 185 -21.58 23.77 19.21
N VAL A 186 -20.47 23.14 18.88
CA VAL A 186 -19.14 23.73 19.12
C VAL A 186 -18.92 24.91 18.16
N CYS A 187 -19.20 24.77 16.88
CA CYS A 187 -19.06 25.83 15.88
C CYS A 187 -20.01 27.01 16.13
N ALA A 188 -21.18 26.76 16.67
CA ALA A 188 -22.13 27.84 17.07
C ALA A 188 -21.63 28.70 18.24
N VAL A 189 -20.72 28.18 19.08
CA VAL A 189 -20.28 28.86 20.32
C VAL A 189 -18.84 29.35 20.22
N PHE A 190 -17.96 28.60 19.59
CA PHE A 190 -16.54 28.96 19.43
C PHE A 190 -16.27 29.54 18.04
N ARG A 191 -15.43 30.56 17.97
CA ARG A 191 -14.96 31.14 16.69
C ARG A 191 -13.67 30.52 16.19
N LYS A 192 -12.88 29.94 17.09
CA LYS A 192 -11.61 29.27 16.79
C LYS A 192 -11.81 27.79 17.04
N VAL A 193 -12.09 27.04 15.98
CA VAL A 193 -12.37 25.60 16.03
C VAL A 193 -11.35 24.85 15.19
N VAL A 194 -10.65 23.91 15.79
CA VAL A 194 -9.71 22.99 15.13
C VAL A 194 -10.35 21.61 15.07
N LEU A 195 -10.56 21.09 13.88
CA LEU A 195 -11.02 19.71 13.67
C LEU A 195 -9.81 18.78 13.51
N VAL A 196 -9.73 17.76 14.36
CA VAL A 196 -8.72 16.71 14.31
C VAL A 196 -9.36 15.39 13.89
N LEU A 197 -8.83 14.78 12.83
CA LEU A 197 -9.30 13.51 12.28
C LEU A 197 -8.27 12.40 12.59
N ASP A 198 -8.63 11.48 13.50
CA ASP A 198 -7.88 10.27 13.86
C ASP A 198 -8.45 9.10 13.05
N THR A 199 -7.97 8.92 11.80
CA THR A 199 -8.53 7.97 10.86
C THR A 199 -7.44 7.12 10.18
N GLY A 200 -7.75 5.85 9.88
CA GLY A 200 -6.85 5.01 9.11
C GLY A 200 -7.03 5.14 7.58
N ASN A 201 -8.19 5.62 7.15
CA ASN A 201 -8.57 5.81 5.75
C ASN A 201 -9.15 7.21 5.56
N VAL A 202 -9.21 7.68 4.31
CA VAL A 202 -9.99 8.87 3.95
C VAL A 202 -11.47 8.64 4.30
N ILE A 203 -12.12 9.67 4.83
CA ILE A 203 -13.55 9.73 5.12
C ILE A 203 -14.22 10.77 4.24
N ASP A 204 -15.54 10.87 4.31
CA ASP A 204 -16.28 11.90 3.59
C ASP A 204 -15.98 13.31 4.12
N PHE A 205 -15.65 14.21 3.20
CA PHE A 205 -15.38 15.62 3.49
C PHE A 205 -16.52 16.56 3.06
N GLU A 206 -17.54 16.09 2.34
CA GLU A 206 -18.68 16.89 1.93
C GLU A 206 -19.35 17.53 3.15
N GLN A 207 -19.71 16.71 4.15
CA GLN A 207 -20.35 17.19 5.38
C GLN A 207 -19.43 18.08 6.24
N ILE A 208 -18.12 17.91 6.16
CA ILE A 208 -17.15 18.78 6.84
C ILE A 208 -17.08 20.13 6.14
N SER A 209 -17.11 20.13 4.81
CA SER A 209 -17.10 21.36 3.99
C SER A 209 -18.31 22.26 4.24
N ASP A 210 -19.47 21.69 4.61
CA ASP A 210 -20.68 22.45 4.94
C ASP A 210 -20.51 23.42 6.14
N PHE A 211 -19.52 23.12 7.03
CA PHE A 211 -19.20 24.02 8.14
C PHE A 211 -18.40 25.25 7.71
N GLY A 212 -17.78 25.23 6.53
CA GLY A 212 -17.08 26.36 5.93
C GLY A 212 -16.08 27.02 6.90
N ASP A 213 -16.22 28.34 7.06
CA ASP A 213 -15.33 29.17 7.92
C ASP A 213 -15.55 28.94 9.43
N ASN A 214 -16.62 28.21 9.82
CA ASN A 214 -16.82 27.86 11.23
C ASN A 214 -15.77 26.87 11.75
N ILE A 215 -15.09 26.13 10.86
CA ILE A 215 -13.91 25.32 11.19
C ILE A 215 -12.68 26.08 10.71
N SER A 216 -11.88 26.58 11.66
CA SER A 216 -10.72 27.42 11.38
C SER A 216 -9.47 26.63 10.98
N ALA A 217 -9.37 25.35 11.38
CA ALA A 217 -8.29 24.47 10.94
C ALA A 217 -8.74 23.00 10.88
N ILE A 218 -8.19 22.24 9.95
CA ILE A 218 -8.43 20.81 9.79
C ILE A 218 -7.09 20.08 9.78
N VAL A 219 -6.91 19.16 10.72
CA VAL A 219 -5.71 18.36 10.90
C VAL A 219 -6.06 16.88 10.71
N LEU A 220 -5.47 16.26 9.70
CA LEU A 220 -5.55 14.82 9.48
C LEU A 220 -4.37 14.16 10.21
N ALA A 221 -4.66 13.65 11.40
CA ALA A 221 -3.66 13.10 12.29
C ALA A 221 -3.24 11.66 11.91
N TRP A 222 -4.05 10.99 11.11
CA TRP A 222 -3.97 9.57 10.83
C TRP A 222 -3.92 8.73 12.12
N GLN A 223 -3.54 7.47 12.03
CA GLN A 223 -3.29 6.58 13.16
C GLN A 223 -1.78 6.47 13.39
N GLY A 224 -1.26 7.35 14.23
CA GLY A 224 0.18 7.62 14.40
C GLY A 224 0.93 6.68 15.34
N GLY A 225 0.40 5.47 15.65
CA GLY A 225 1.10 4.49 16.49
C GLY A 225 1.11 4.84 17.98
N MET A 226 2.08 4.29 18.71
CA MET A 226 2.16 4.44 20.18
C MET A 226 2.48 5.86 20.65
N GLU A 227 3.07 6.72 19.81
CA GLU A 227 3.46 8.10 20.11
C GLU A 227 2.51 9.16 19.54
N SER A 228 1.41 8.75 18.92
CA SER A 228 0.51 9.61 18.13
C SER A 228 -0.01 10.84 18.88
N GLY A 229 -0.42 10.71 20.13
CA GLY A 229 -0.91 11.84 20.91
C GLY A 229 0.19 12.87 21.19
N ARG A 230 1.44 12.43 21.42
CA ARG A 230 2.59 13.34 21.59
C ARG A 230 2.91 14.09 20.32
N ALA A 231 2.97 13.37 19.20
CA ALA A 231 3.22 13.94 17.88
C ALA A 231 2.18 15.03 17.54
N LEU A 232 0.90 14.73 17.75
CA LEU A 232 -0.16 15.71 17.55
C LEU A 232 0.00 16.95 18.43
N CYS A 233 0.30 16.80 19.72
CA CYS A 233 0.55 17.95 20.60
C CYS A 233 1.73 18.80 20.10
N ASN A 234 2.81 18.19 19.63
CA ASN A 234 3.97 18.92 19.12
C ASN A 234 3.62 19.74 17.87
N VAL A 235 2.79 19.20 16.99
CA VAL A 235 2.31 19.93 15.80
C VAL A 235 1.36 21.07 16.21
N LEU A 236 0.33 20.79 17.02
CA LEU A 236 -0.66 21.79 17.40
C LEU A 236 -0.04 22.98 18.17
N SER A 237 1.00 22.76 18.97
CA SER A 237 1.72 23.81 19.70
C SER A 237 2.74 24.58 18.85
N GLY A 238 2.98 24.13 17.61
CA GLY A 238 4.02 24.71 16.75
C GLY A 238 5.46 24.39 17.17
N LYS A 239 5.66 23.45 18.10
CA LYS A 239 6.97 22.89 18.42
C LYS A 239 7.57 22.15 17.20
N VAL A 240 6.73 21.52 16.42
CA VAL A 240 7.04 20.92 15.13
C VAL A 240 6.17 21.57 14.07
N ASN A 241 6.79 21.98 12.96
CA ASN A 241 6.09 22.52 11.80
C ASN A 241 5.52 21.35 10.99
N PRO A 242 4.20 21.29 10.69
CA PRO A 242 3.63 20.24 9.86
C PRO A 242 4.27 20.23 8.47
N SER A 243 4.60 19.04 8.00
CA SER A 243 5.23 18.82 6.69
C SER A 243 4.69 17.58 5.98
N GLY A 244 3.64 16.98 6.52
CA GLY A 244 2.95 15.85 5.90
C GLY A 244 2.21 16.27 4.65
N ARG A 245 2.13 15.36 3.68
CA ARG A 245 1.42 15.56 2.40
C ARG A 245 0.46 14.41 2.16
N LEU A 246 -0.70 14.68 1.57
CA LEU A 246 -1.66 13.65 1.22
C LEU A 246 -1.06 12.60 0.29
N THR A 247 -1.38 11.37 0.54
CA THR A 247 -1.03 10.20 -0.28
C THR A 247 -2.15 9.82 -1.25
N ASP A 248 -3.30 10.48 -1.11
CA ASP A 248 -4.53 10.20 -1.83
C ASP A 248 -5.26 11.50 -2.15
N THR A 249 -5.95 11.53 -3.28
CA THR A 249 -6.88 12.62 -3.63
C THR A 249 -8.12 12.52 -2.75
N ILE A 250 -8.55 13.64 -2.19
CA ILE A 250 -9.83 13.76 -1.48
C ILE A 250 -10.83 14.45 -2.40
N ALA A 251 -11.80 13.69 -2.88
CA ALA A 251 -12.87 14.18 -3.75
C ALA A 251 -14.01 14.83 -2.95
N ILE A 252 -14.84 15.60 -3.66
CA ILE A 252 -16.01 16.26 -3.08
C ILE A 252 -17.07 15.28 -2.57
N ALA A 253 -17.21 14.11 -3.23
CA ALA A 253 -18.15 13.05 -2.88
C ALA A 253 -17.62 11.67 -3.29
N TYR A 254 -18.20 10.60 -2.74
CA TYR A 254 -17.80 9.23 -3.08
C TYR A 254 -18.00 8.89 -4.57
N ASP A 255 -19.07 9.37 -5.17
CA ASP A 255 -19.43 9.05 -6.56
C ASP A 255 -18.46 9.69 -7.58
N ALA A 256 -17.68 10.69 -7.17
CA ALA A 256 -16.62 11.29 -7.98
C ALA A 256 -15.42 10.35 -8.19
N TYR A 257 -15.22 9.36 -7.31
CA TYR A 257 -14.11 8.41 -7.49
C TYR A 257 -14.37 7.45 -8.66
N PRO A 258 -13.43 7.27 -9.60
CA PRO A 258 -13.63 6.43 -10.79
C PRO A 258 -13.92 4.97 -10.47
N SER A 259 -13.51 4.49 -9.30
CA SER A 259 -13.75 3.13 -8.83
C SER A 259 -15.07 2.94 -8.07
N SER A 260 -15.87 4.00 -7.86
CA SER A 260 -17.08 3.99 -7.01
C SER A 260 -18.10 2.94 -7.41
N ASN A 261 -18.32 2.75 -8.70
CA ASN A 261 -19.27 1.80 -9.27
C ASN A 261 -18.72 0.36 -9.44
N GLN A 262 -17.43 0.14 -9.21
CA GLN A 262 -16.74 -1.14 -9.44
C GLN A 262 -15.95 -1.59 -8.21
N PHE A 263 -16.57 -1.47 -7.02
CA PHE A 263 -15.96 -1.86 -5.76
C PHE A 263 -16.89 -2.73 -4.90
N GLY A 264 -16.32 -3.69 -4.18
CA GLY A 264 -17.04 -4.49 -3.18
C GLY A 264 -17.85 -5.67 -3.73
N TYR A 265 -17.79 -5.96 -5.01
CA TYR A 265 -18.52 -7.10 -5.60
C TYR A 265 -17.90 -8.44 -5.20
N LYS A 266 -18.78 -9.46 -5.09
CA LYS A 266 -18.37 -10.79 -4.64
C LYS A 266 -17.58 -11.57 -5.68
N LYS A 267 -18.00 -11.51 -6.95
CA LYS A 267 -17.44 -12.37 -7.99
C LYS A 267 -16.24 -11.76 -8.67
N PHE A 268 -16.35 -10.52 -9.09
CA PHE A 268 -15.30 -9.76 -9.75
C PHE A 268 -15.58 -8.27 -9.64
N ASN A 269 -14.52 -7.48 -9.73
CA ASN A 269 -14.57 -6.06 -10.05
C ASN A 269 -13.84 -5.86 -11.38
N ILE A 270 -14.38 -5.02 -12.23
CA ILE A 270 -13.68 -4.53 -13.41
C ILE A 270 -12.98 -3.23 -13.02
N TYR A 271 -11.68 -3.13 -13.28
CA TYR A 271 -10.90 -1.92 -13.03
C TYR A 271 -11.02 -1.02 -14.27
N GLU A 272 -12.25 -0.47 -14.43
CA GLU A 272 -12.64 0.30 -15.62
C GLU A 272 -11.82 1.59 -15.77
N GLU A 273 -11.33 2.12 -14.66
CA GLU A 273 -10.49 3.31 -14.63
C GLU A 273 -9.11 3.12 -15.28
N ASP A 274 -8.70 1.89 -15.54
CA ASP A 274 -7.45 1.52 -16.20
C ASP A 274 -6.22 2.18 -15.51
N VAL A 275 -5.42 2.96 -16.25
CA VAL A 275 -4.26 3.69 -15.69
C VAL A 275 -4.65 4.97 -14.95
N PHE A 276 -5.92 5.36 -15.01
CA PHE A 276 -6.43 6.59 -14.42
C PHE A 276 -6.92 6.37 -12.97
N VAL A 277 -6.01 6.01 -12.07
CA VAL A 277 -6.30 5.82 -10.65
C VAL A 277 -5.96 7.09 -9.87
N GLY A 278 -6.83 7.47 -8.92
CA GLY A 278 -6.61 8.61 -8.05
C GLY A 278 -6.41 9.92 -8.81
N TYR A 279 -5.38 10.70 -8.45
CA TYR A 279 -5.09 11.98 -9.11
C TYR A 279 -4.89 11.86 -10.62
N ARG A 280 -4.46 10.69 -11.13
CA ARG A 280 -4.33 10.47 -12.58
C ARG A 280 -5.67 10.63 -13.28
N TYR A 281 -6.76 10.17 -12.65
CA TYR A 281 -8.11 10.40 -13.13
C TYR A 281 -8.52 11.86 -12.95
N PHE A 282 -8.41 12.38 -11.74
CA PHE A 282 -8.92 13.71 -11.42
C PHE A 282 -8.23 14.81 -12.20
N GLU A 283 -6.92 14.79 -12.31
CA GLU A 283 -6.18 15.81 -13.07
C GLU A 283 -6.41 15.73 -14.60
N THR A 284 -6.89 14.59 -15.07
CA THR A 284 -7.19 14.37 -16.50
C THR A 284 -8.63 14.71 -16.85
N PHE A 285 -9.61 14.33 -16.02
CA PHE A 285 -11.03 14.35 -16.38
C PHE A 285 -11.92 15.17 -15.46
N ALA A 286 -11.58 15.36 -14.18
CA ALA A 286 -12.52 15.84 -13.17
C ALA A 286 -11.84 16.70 -12.09
N LYS A 287 -11.08 17.71 -12.51
CA LYS A 287 -10.34 18.60 -11.59
C LYS A 287 -11.24 19.31 -10.59
N GLU A 288 -12.44 19.68 -11.02
CA GLU A 288 -13.45 20.37 -10.24
C GLU A 288 -14.07 19.49 -9.15
N GLU A 289 -13.95 18.17 -9.24
CA GLU A 289 -14.48 17.23 -8.26
C GLU A 289 -13.51 16.94 -7.10
N VAL A 290 -12.46 17.74 -6.94
CA VAL A 290 -11.41 17.55 -5.93
C VAL A 290 -11.46 18.64 -4.88
N LEU A 291 -11.56 18.24 -3.60
CA LEU A 291 -11.41 19.14 -2.47
C LEU A 291 -9.94 19.35 -2.09
N TYR A 292 -9.19 18.26 -1.95
CA TYR A 292 -7.77 18.32 -1.65
C TYR A 292 -7.00 17.43 -2.64
N PRO A 293 -6.10 18.00 -3.43
CA PRO A 293 -5.36 17.25 -4.44
C PRO A 293 -4.30 16.34 -3.82
N PHE A 294 -3.87 15.34 -4.58
CA PHE A 294 -2.74 14.48 -4.23
C PHE A 294 -1.48 15.30 -3.93
N GLY A 295 -0.77 14.94 -2.88
CA GLY A 295 0.44 15.64 -2.45
C GLY A 295 0.20 16.92 -1.64
N TYR A 296 -1.06 17.32 -1.43
CA TYR A 296 -1.41 18.56 -0.71
C TYR A 296 -1.16 18.44 0.79
N GLY A 297 -0.79 19.57 1.39
CA GLY A 297 -0.67 19.77 2.82
C GLY A 297 -0.09 21.15 3.11
N LEU A 298 -0.55 21.82 4.16
CA LEU A 298 -0.10 23.13 4.59
C LEU A 298 1.05 23.05 5.60
N SER A 299 1.74 24.13 5.77
CA SER A 299 2.81 24.34 6.73
C SER A 299 2.56 25.63 7.52
N TYR A 300 3.25 25.82 8.64
CA TYR A 300 3.30 27.09 9.37
C TYR A 300 4.31 28.08 8.79
N THR A 301 4.99 27.69 7.72
CA THR A 301 5.89 28.55 6.95
C THR A 301 5.57 28.43 5.47
N THR A 302 6.20 29.21 4.60
CA THR A 302 6.00 29.18 3.15
C THR A 302 7.30 28.84 2.46
N PHE A 303 7.17 28.18 1.30
CA PHE A 303 8.33 27.83 0.48
C PHE A 303 8.13 28.35 -0.94
N GLU A 304 9.23 28.74 -1.55
CA GLU A 304 9.32 29.03 -2.97
C GLU A 304 10.18 27.93 -3.62
N ILE A 305 9.71 27.40 -4.75
CA ILE A 305 10.40 26.34 -5.47
C ILE A 305 10.63 26.78 -6.89
N GLU A 306 11.89 26.93 -7.27
CA GLU A 306 12.32 27.18 -8.64
C GLU A 306 12.86 25.86 -9.22
N GLY A 307 12.58 25.59 -10.50
CA GLY A 307 13.05 24.35 -11.12
C GLY A 307 13.54 24.52 -12.55
N GLY A 308 14.18 23.49 -13.05
CA GLY A 308 14.62 23.38 -14.45
C GLY A 308 14.82 21.91 -14.83
N VAL A 309 14.67 21.63 -16.11
CA VAL A 309 14.89 20.29 -16.67
C VAL A 309 15.92 20.29 -17.77
N GLU A 310 16.80 19.31 -17.79
CA GLU A 310 17.79 19.12 -18.86
C GLU A 310 17.78 17.65 -19.33
N LYS A 311 17.99 17.44 -20.63
CA LYS A 311 18.14 16.10 -21.22
C LYS A 311 19.50 15.51 -20.82
N THR A 312 19.50 14.22 -20.46
CA THR A 312 20.71 13.45 -20.19
C THR A 312 20.83 12.27 -21.19
N PRO A 313 21.96 11.60 -21.30
CA PRO A 313 22.11 10.44 -22.18
C PRO A 313 21.15 9.26 -21.87
N SER A 314 20.61 9.17 -20.64
CA SER A 314 19.76 8.06 -20.18
C SER A 314 18.36 8.49 -19.75
N GLY A 315 17.98 9.75 -20.00
CA GLY A 315 16.69 10.30 -19.59
C GLY A 315 16.74 11.80 -19.39
N VAL A 316 16.36 12.27 -18.21
CA VAL A 316 16.37 13.70 -17.86
C VAL A 316 16.92 13.90 -16.45
N ARG A 317 17.42 15.11 -16.20
CA ARG A 317 17.71 15.61 -14.86
C ARG A 317 16.81 16.81 -14.57
N VAL A 318 16.04 16.72 -13.50
CA VAL A 318 15.27 17.84 -12.96
C VAL A 318 16.03 18.39 -11.76
N ARG A 319 16.22 19.71 -11.74
CA ARG A 319 16.77 20.42 -10.57
C ARG A 319 15.69 21.26 -9.95
N ALA A 320 15.70 21.34 -8.62
CA ALA A 320 14.82 22.22 -7.87
C ALA A 320 15.61 22.95 -6.80
N LYS A 321 15.39 24.23 -6.69
CA LYS A 321 15.92 25.10 -5.63
C LYS A 321 14.74 25.48 -4.75
N VAL A 322 14.82 25.12 -3.47
CA VAL A 322 13.79 25.39 -2.47
C VAL A 322 14.28 26.46 -1.52
N LYS A 323 13.45 27.47 -1.27
CA LYS A 323 13.72 28.53 -0.29
C LYS A 323 12.59 28.61 0.72
N ASN A 324 12.92 28.63 1.99
CA ASN A 324 11.97 28.95 3.04
C ASN A 324 11.75 30.47 3.07
N THR A 325 10.57 30.91 2.61
CA THR A 325 10.23 32.36 2.52
C THR A 325 9.45 32.87 3.73
N GLY A 326 9.02 31.95 4.64
CA GLY A 326 8.27 32.35 5.83
C GLY A 326 9.18 32.59 7.05
N GLU A 327 8.54 32.79 8.21
CA GLU A 327 9.23 33.20 9.44
C GLU A 327 9.65 32.02 10.34
N ARG A 328 9.17 30.79 10.07
CA ARG A 328 9.44 29.61 10.86
C ARG A 328 10.30 28.64 10.10
N LYS A 329 11.16 27.92 10.81
CA LYS A 329 11.86 26.78 10.21
C LYS A 329 10.88 25.68 9.84
N GLY A 330 11.17 24.94 8.79
CA GLY A 330 10.30 23.85 8.35
C GLY A 330 10.89 23.02 7.24
N LYS A 331 10.17 21.95 6.92
CA LYS A 331 10.46 21.03 5.82
C LYS A 331 9.33 21.09 4.79
N THR A 332 9.66 20.87 3.52
CA THR A 332 8.65 20.63 2.50
C THR A 332 9.00 19.44 1.64
N VAL A 333 8.06 19.01 0.79
CA VAL A 333 8.27 17.93 -0.17
C VAL A 333 8.26 18.53 -1.58
N VAL A 334 9.38 18.38 -2.27
CA VAL A 334 9.45 18.69 -3.70
C VAL A 334 8.93 17.48 -4.47
N GLN A 335 7.93 17.68 -5.29
CA GLN A 335 7.29 16.67 -6.10
C GLN A 335 7.52 16.99 -7.58
N VAL A 336 7.97 16.01 -8.34
CA VAL A 336 8.25 16.13 -9.76
C VAL A 336 7.24 15.32 -10.56
N TYR A 337 6.49 15.98 -11.42
CA TYR A 337 5.50 15.34 -12.28
C TYR A 337 5.91 15.47 -13.74
N VAL A 338 5.41 14.55 -14.55
CA VAL A 338 5.54 14.60 -16.01
C VAL A 338 4.17 14.52 -16.68
N LYS A 339 3.97 15.33 -17.70
CA LYS A 339 3.00 15.10 -18.76
C LYS A 339 3.77 14.48 -19.92
N LYS A 340 3.53 13.21 -20.18
CA LYS A 340 4.16 12.49 -21.29
C LYS A 340 3.61 12.97 -22.63
N ALA A 341 4.40 12.84 -23.69
CA ALA A 341 3.99 13.24 -25.03
C ALA A 341 2.67 12.58 -25.45
N ASP A 342 1.79 13.35 -26.07
CA ASP A 342 0.58 12.82 -26.69
C ASP A 342 0.96 11.83 -27.81
N GLY A 343 0.21 10.74 -27.96
CA GLY A 343 0.55 9.66 -28.87
C GLY A 343 -0.57 8.64 -29.01
N MET A 344 -0.21 7.44 -29.46
CA MET A 344 -1.17 6.33 -29.62
C MET A 344 -1.65 5.73 -28.30
N LEU A 345 -0.82 5.82 -27.28
CA LEU A 345 -1.17 5.40 -25.93
C LEU A 345 -1.71 6.61 -25.17
N GLN A 346 -2.89 6.47 -24.59
CA GLN A 346 -3.48 7.49 -23.73
C GLN A 346 -2.75 7.56 -22.38
N LYS A 347 -2.57 8.75 -21.86
CA LYS A 347 -1.76 8.97 -20.66
C LYS A 347 -2.46 9.94 -19.72
N PRO A 348 -2.24 9.82 -18.41
CA PRO A 348 -2.70 10.83 -17.45
C PRO A 348 -2.07 12.19 -17.73
N ALA A 349 -2.79 13.26 -17.41
CA ALA A 349 -2.29 14.63 -17.53
C ALA A 349 -1.06 14.89 -16.65
N ARG A 350 -0.91 14.15 -15.56
CA ARG A 350 0.20 14.22 -14.60
C ARG A 350 0.55 12.84 -14.07
N GLU A 351 1.84 12.52 -13.99
CA GLU A 351 2.35 11.32 -13.33
C GLU A 351 3.53 11.70 -12.45
N LEU A 352 3.52 11.29 -11.18
CA LEU A 352 4.65 11.47 -10.25
C LEU A 352 5.82 10.60 -10.70
N VAL A 353 7.01 11.20 -10.88
CA VAL A 353 8.22 10.50 -11.36
C VAL A 353 9.42 10.66 -10.43
N ALA A 354 9.37 11.67 -9.53
CA ALA A 354 10.36 11.82 -8.47
C ALA A 354 9.79 12.66 -7.32
N PHE A 355 10.35 12.50 -6.13
CA PHE A 355 10.10 13.39 -5.00
C PHE A 355 11.29 13.35 -4.03
N ALA A 356 11.42 14.39 -3.22
CA ALA A 356 12.31 14.41 -2.07
C ALA A 356 11.77 15.36 -0.99
N LYS A 357 11.96 14.99 0.27
CA LYS A 357 11.74 15.89 1.39
C LYS A 357 12.99 16.68 1.69
N THR A 358 12.86 17.98 1.91
CA THR A 358 13.98 18.85 2.30
C THR A 358 14.49 18.55 3.69
N ASP A 359 15.70 18.96 4.00
CA ASP A 359 16.12 19.17 5.36
C ASP A 359 15.24 20.23 6.05
N GLU A 360 15.37 20.39 7.37
CA GLU A 360 14.69 21.48 8.07
C GLU A 360 15.38 22.80 7.75
N LEU A 361 14.73 23.66 6.96
CA LEU A 361 15.24 24.93 6.50
C LEU A 361 14.85 26.06 7.47
N GLU A 362 15.81 26.80 7.97
CA GLU A 362 15.58 28.05 8.70
C GLU A 362 14.95 29.11 7.79
N SER A 363 14.35 30.16 8.36
CA SER A 363 13.83 31.30 7.58
C SER A 363 14.88 31.89 6.66
N GLY A 364 14.58 32.01 5.38
CA GLY A 364 15.48 32.50 4.33
C GLY A 364 16.51 31.47 3.83
N ALA A 365 16.64 30.30 4.44
CA ALA A 365 17.54 29.24 3.99
C ALA A 365 17.09 28.59 2.70
N GLU A 366 18.03 28.10 1.92
CA GLU A 366 17.84 27.48 0.61
C GLU A 366 18.45 26.07 0.57
N GLN A 367 17.86 25.19 -0.26
CA GLN A 367 18.41 23.86 -0.54
C GLN A 367 18.21 23.53 -2.01
N GLU A 368 19.24 22.97 -2.63
CA GLU A 368 19.16 22.42 -3.99
C GLU A 368 18.92 20.91 -3.96
N LEU A 369 18.02 20.45 -4.81
CA LEU A 369 17.68 19.05 -5.03
C LEU A 369 17.86 18.71 -6.51
N SER A 370 18.27 17.48 -6.79
CA SER A 370 18.47 17.00 -8.16
C SER A 370 17.90 15.60 -8.32
N PHE A 371 17.15 15.37 -9.39
CA PHE A 371 16.45 14.12 -9.68
C PHE A 371 16.87 13.60 -11.05
N ASP A 372 17.55 12.46 -11.08
CA ASP A 372 17.86 11.75 -12.32
C ASP A 372 16.71 10.78 -12.64
N ILE A 373 15.99 11.01 -13.73
CA ILE A 373 14.82 10.25 -14.16
C ILE A 373 15.17 9.53 -15.45
N GLY A 374 15.25 8.20 -15.38
CA GLY A 374 15.60 7.38 -16.55
C GLY A 374 14.46 7.22 -17.55
N GLU A 375 14.80 6.94 -18.82
CA GLU A 375 13.84 6.76 -19.90
C GLU A 375 12.76 5.70 -19.59
N TYR A 376 13.11 4.64 -18.86
CA TYR A 376 12.16 3.60 -18.46
C TYR A 376 11.06 4.15 -17.54
N ALA A 377 11.37 5.06 -16.64
CA ALA A 377 10.39 5.69 -15.75
C ALA A 377 9.41 6.61 -16.52
N LEU A 378 9.84 7.15 -17.67
CA LEU A 378 9.03 7.99 -18.55
C LEU A 378 8.23 7.19 -19.59
N SER A 379 8.45 5.88 -19.70
CA SER A 379 7.81 5.00 -20.67
C SER A 379 6.37 4.68 -20.29
N SER A 380 5.58 4.26 -21.28
CA SER A 380 4.25 3.67 -21.11
C SER A 380 4.26 2.25 -21.69
N TYR A 381 3.36 1.38 -21.21
CA TYR A 381 3.30 -0.01 -21.65
C TYR A 381 2.28 -0.20 -22.78
N ASP A 382 2.74 -0.72 -23.93
CA ASP A 382 1.87 -1.09 -25.02
C ASP A 382 1.53 -2.59 -24.97
N GLU A 383 0.31 -2.88 -24.55
CA GLU A 383 -0.20 -4.24 -24.41
C GLU A 383 -0.74 -4.84 -25.70
N GLU A 384 -1.22 -3.99 -26.63
CA GLU A 384 -1.97 -4.43 -27.83
C GLU A 384 -1.28 -4.13 -29.15
N GLY A 385 -0.17 -3.39 -29.13
CA GLY A 385 0.57 -3.03 -30.33
C GLY A 385 0.07 -1.76 -31.00
N ALA A 386 -0.63 -0.89 -30.26
CA ALA A 386 -1.15 0.36 -30.78
C ALA A 386 -0.07 1.27 -31.36
N THR A 387 1.15 1.19 -30.83
CA THR A 387 2.31 1.95 -31.28
C THR A 387 3.11 1.28 -32.40
N GLY A 388 2.68 0.10 -32.87
CA GLY A 388 3.43 -0.78 -33.78
C GLY A 388 4.46 -1.67 -33.06
N TYR A 389 4.56 -1.62 -31.73
CA TYR A 389 5.32 -2.54 -30.89
C TYR A 389 4.37 -3.16 -29.87
N HIS A 390 4.55 -4.41 -29.56
CA HIS A 390 3.65 -5.18 -28.69
C HIS A 390 4.39 -5.69 -27.47
N ALA A 391 3.70 -5.70 -26.31
CA ALA A 391 4.22 -6.17 -25.03
C ALA A 391 5.56 -5.52 -24.67
N CYS A 392 5.61 -4.20 -24.65
CA CYS A 392 6.83 -3.46 -24.36
C CYS A 392 6.56 -2.12 -23.65
N TRP A 393 7.55 -1.67 -22.93
CA TRP A 393 7.64 -0.30 -22.45
C TRP A 393 8.33 0.56 -23.50
N LEU A 394 7.77 1.72 -23.80
CA LEU A 394 8.34 2.62 -24.79
C LEU A 394 8.09 4.09 -24.46
N LEU A 395 9.01 4.93 -24.93
CA LEU A 395 8.79 6.35 -25.12
C LEU A 395 8.09 6.55 -26.46
N GLU A 396 7.04 7.34 -26.51
CA GLU A 396 6.48 7.81 -27.78
C GLU A 396 7.21 9.10 -28.21
N TYR A 397 7.20 9.37 -29.49
CA TYR A 397 7.80 10.58 -30.05
C TYR A 397 7.06 11.83 -29.58
N GLY A 398 7.80 12.86 -29.16
CA GLY A 398 7.25 14.16 -28.82
C GLY A 398 7.87 14.77 -27.56
N ASP A 399 7.28 15.85 -27.13
CA ASP A 399 7.75 16.63 -25.98
C ASP A 399 7.10 16.14 -24.68
N TYR A 400 7.93 15.90 -23.69
CA TYR A 400 7.56 15.56 -22.33
C TYR A 400 7.72 16.82 -21.48
N GLU A 401 6.62 17.26 -20.87
CA GLU A 401 6.61 18.44 -20.01
C GLU A 401 6.79 18.03 -18.54
N PHE A 402 7.72 18.71 -17.86
CA PHE A 402 8.05 18.44 -16.46
C PHE A 402 7.53 19.56 -15.57
N PHE A 403 7.06 19.18 -14.38
CA PHE A 403 6.48 20.10 -13.40
C PHE A 403 7.10 19.85 -12.05
N VAL A 404 7.32 20.91 -11.27
CA VAL A 404 7.86 20.86 -9.92
C VAL A 404 7.02 21.71 -8.99
N GLY A 405 6.71 21.19 -7.81
CA GLY A 405 5.91 21.90 -6.81
C GLY A 405 5.68 21.09 -5.54
N GLU A 406 4.78 21.59 -4.69
CA GLU A 406 4.46 20.95 -3.41
C GLU A 406 3.30 19.95 -3.47
N ASN A 407 2.52 19.94 -4.57
CA ASN A 407 1.45 18.97 -4.85
C ASN A 407 1.17 18.92 -6.36
N VAL A 408 0.33 17.98 -6.78
CA VAL A 408 0.06 17.74 -8.21
C VAL A 408 -0.56 18.96 -8.92
N ARG A 409 -1.29 19.80 -8.21
CA ARG A 409 -2.02 20.93 -8.78
C ARG A 409 -1.20 22.21 -8.83
N ASP A 410 -0.41 22.47 -7.78
CA ASP A 410 0.43 23.66 -7.66
C ASP A 410 1.81 23.49 -8.34
N ALA A 411 2.12 22.29 -8.83
CA ALA A 411 3.35 22.07 -9.57
C ALA A 411 3.37 22.85 -10.89
N GLU A 412 4.38 23.72 -11.06
CA GLU A 412 4.59 24.57 -12.21
C GLU A 412 5.49 23.92 -13.26
N SER A 413 5.28 24.26 -14.53
CA SER A 413 6.10 23.78 -15.64
C SER A 413 7.53 24.32 -15.54
N VAL A 414 8.50 23.40 -15.55
CA VAL A 414 9.94 23.72 -15.52
C VAL A 414 10.63 23.46 -16.86
N GLY A 415 9.85 23.08 -17.88
CA GLY A 415 10.32 22.93 -19.26
C GLY A 415 9.94 21.64 -19.92
N PHE A 416 10.38 21.47 -21.14
CA PHE A 416 10.09 20.38 -22.05
C PHE A 416 11.37 19.64 -22.47
N VAL A 417 11.27 18.33 -22.64
CA VAL A 417 12.34 17.52 -23.23
C VAL A 417 11.77 16.65 -24.33
N GLY A 418 12.26 16.78 -25.55
CA GLY A 418 11.86 15.99 -26.69
C GLY A 418 12.52 14.60 -26.68
N PHE A 419 11.73 13.54 -26.96
CA PHE A 419 12.21 12.18 -27.16
C PHE A 419 11.80 11.64 -28.52
N ASP A 420 12.68 10.82 -29.08
CA ASP A 420 12.32 9.95 -30.20
C ASP A 420 11.57 8.73 -29.69
N LYS A 421 10.79 8.11 -30.56
CA LYS A 421 10.12 6.84 -30.26
C LYS A 421 11.16 5.75 -29.99
N LYS A 422 11.11 5.15 -28.78
CA LYS A 422 12.13 4.20 -28.35
C LYS A 422 11.54 3.14 -27.42
N VAL A 423 11.71 1.88 -27.78
CA VAL A 423 11.43 0.77 -26.85
C VAL A 423 12.50 0.73 -25.76
N THR A 424 12.08 0.84 -24.51
CA THR A 424 12.97 0.83 -23.35
C THR A 424 13.05 -0.54 -22.68
N SER A 425 12.02 -1.37 -22.82
CA SER A 425 12.02 -2.74 -22.31
C SER A 425 11.02 -3.60 -23.09
N VAL A 426 11.44 -4.78 -23.51
CA VAL A 426 10.57 -5.80 -24.11
C VAL A 426 10.11 -6.74 -23.02
N CYS A 427 8.82 -7.05 -23.00
CA CYS A 427 8.17 -7.92 -22.03
C CYS A 427 7.50 -9.11 -22.72
N ASN A 428 6.96 -10.00 -21.92
CA ASN A 428 6.03 -11.03 -22.39
C ASN A 428 4.61 -10.54 -22.18
N THR A 429 3.69 -10.89 -23.10
CA THR A 429 2.26 -10.78 -22.81
C THR A 429 1.95 -11.68 -21.61
N ALA A 430 1.41 -11.12 -20.54
CA ALA A 430 1.22 -11.85 -19.29
C ALA A 430 -0.06 -11.40 -18.57
N CYS A 431 -0.69 -12.31 -17.83
CA CYS A 431 -1.91 -12.02 -17.07
C CYS A 431 -3.05 -11.40 -17.89
N SER A 432 -3.12 -11.64 -19.17
CA SER A 432 -4.14 -11.05 -20.06
C SER A 432 -5.56 -11.41 -19.61
N PRO A 433 -6.56 -10.56 -19.84
CA PRO A 433 -7.96 -10.86 -19.57
C PRO A 433 -8.42 -12.15 -20.27
N GLN A 434 -9.27 -12.93 -19.58
CA GLN A 434 -9.89 -14.14 -20.17
C GLN A 434 -11.07 -13.82 -21.10
N LYS A 435 -11.59 -12.59 -21.00
CA LYS A 435 -12.68 -12.05 -21.83
C LYS A 435 -12.35 -10.60 -22.10
N ASP A 436 -12.88 -10.09 -23.21
CA ASP A 436 -12.75 -8.68 -23.53
C ASP A 436 -13.28 -7.80 -22.40
N LEU A 437 -12.55 -6.72 -22.11
CA LEU A 437 -12.87 -5.73 -21.08
C LEU A 437 -13.07 -4.37 -21.72
N SER A 438 -14.07 -3.62 -21.25
CA SER A 438 -14.21 -2.20 -21.53
C SER A 438 -13.55 -1.40 -20.41
N VAL A 439 -12.59 -0.55 -20.75
CA VAL A 439 -11.86 0.30 -19.81
C VAL A 439 -11.89 1.76 -20.27
N LEU A 440 -11.76 2.67 -19.32
CA LEU A 440 -11.80 4.11 -19.53
C LEU A 440 -10.72 4.53 -20.52
N ALA A 441 -11.06 5.47 -21.41
CA ALA A 441 -10.14 6.05 -22.37
C ALA A 441 -10.43 7.53 -22.53
N GLN A 442 -9.40 8.35 -22.54
CA GLN A 442 -9.55 9.77 -22.87
C GLN A 442 -9.97 9.89 -24.34
N TYR A 443 -10.97 10.70 -24.62
CA TYR A 443 -11.38 10.99 -25.97
C TYR A 443 -10.60 12.19 -26.49
N ASP A 444 -9.52 11.97 -27.20
CA ASP A 444 -8.86 12.97 -28.00
C ASP A 444 -9.41 12.85 -29.41
N SER A 445 -10.08 13.90 -29.91
CA SER A 445 -10.76 13.93 -31.20
C SER A 445 -9.87 13.52 -32.37
N ALA A 446 -8.56 13.78 -32.30
CA ALA A 446 -7.62 13.42 -33.38
C ALA A 446 -7.12 11.98 -33.26
N ASN A 447 -6.70 11.54 -32.06
CA ASN A 447 -6.11 10.22 -31.82
C ASN A 447 -7.17 9.11 -31.63
N SER A 448 -8.32 9.43 -31.04
CA SER A 448 -9.45 8.49 -30.96
C SER A 448 -10.09 8.26 -32.30
N LEU A 449 -10.13 9.28 -33.12
CA LEU A 449 -10.51 9.14 -34.52
C LEU A 449 -9.55 8.16 -35.23
N CYS A 450 -8.23 8.33 -35.11
CA CYS A 450 -7.24 7.41 -35.67
C CYS A 450 -7.38 5.98 -35.13
N ALA A 451 -7.63 5.78 -33.82
CA ALA A 451 -7.76 4.46 -33.21
C ALA A 451 -9.06 3.74 -33.63
N GLU A 452 -10.21 4.44 -33.71
CA GLU A 452 -11.45 3.85 -34.25
C GLU A 452 -11.39 3.60 -35.73
N LEU A 453 -10.67 4.43 -36.42
CA LEU A 453 -10.50 4.34 -37.85
C LEU A 453 -9.52 3.24 -38.24
N SER A 454 -8.48 2.96 -37.44
CA SER A 454 -7.62 1.79 -37.63
C SER A 454 -8.40 0.48 -37.33
N ARG A 455 -9.33 0.49 -36.37
CA ARG A 455 -10.25 -0.65 -36.12
C ARG A 455 -11.21 -0.88 -37.28
N PHE A 456 -11.78 0.18 -37.80
CA PHE A 456 -12.69 0.12 -38.96
C PHE A 456 -11.97 -0.24 -40.26
N SER A 457 -10.72 0.16 -40.41
CA SER A 457 -9.95 0.00 -41.64
C SER A 457 -8.97 -1.16 -41.62
N GLY A 458 -8.56 -1.66 -40.44
CA GLY A 458 -7.48 -2.64 -40.35
C GLY A 458 -6.12 -2.11 -40.81
N LYS A 459 -5.91 -0.76 -40.77
CA LYS A 459 -4.69 -0.12 -41.29
C LYS A 459 -4.10 0.89 -40.30
N GLU A 460 -2.79 1.14 -40.33
CA GLU A 460 -1.97 1.66 -39.27
C GLU A 460 -1.62 3.16 -39.39
N THR A 461 -1.95 3.86 -40.47
CA THR A 461 -1.56 5.25 -40.68
C THR A 461 -2.71 6.20 -41.07
N PHE A 462 -2.59 7.48 -40.69
CA PHE A 462 -3.57 8.53 -41.01
C PHE A 462 -3.79 8.72 -42.51
N ASP A 463 -2.75 8.57 -43.32
CA ASP A 463 -2.85 8.73 -44.78
C ASP A 463 -3.62 7.57 -45.44
N GLU A 464 -3.44 6.35 -44.94
CA GLU A 464 -4.20 5.18 -45.41
C GLU A 464 -5.66 5.27 -44.99
N PHE A 465 -5.92 5.88 -43.85
CA PHE A 465 -7.26 6.18 -43.38
C PHE A 465 -7.94 7.23 -44.26
N LYS A 466 -7.27 8.34 -44.56
CA LYS A 466 -7.81 9.38 -45.41
C LYS A 466 -8.23 8.84 -46.76
N GLN A 467 -7.40 7.98 -47.37
CA GLN A 467 -7.76 7.29 -48.60
C GLN A 467 -8.99 6.40 -48.48
N LYS A 468 -9.23 5.78 -47.32
CA LYS A 468 -10.40 4.95 -47.09
C LYS A 468 -11.65 5.76 -46.78
N MET A 469 -11.56 6.86 -46.06
CA MET A 469 -12.67 7.79 -45.88
C MET A 469 -13.15 8.33 -47.22
N ASP A 470 -12.22 8.62 -48.13
CA ASP A 470 -12.55 9.04 -49.51
C ASP A 470 -13.27 7.94 -50.32
N SER A 471 -13.27 6.68 -49.84
CA SER A 471 -13.93 5.53 -50.47
C SER A 471 -15.25 5.08 -49.80
N LEU A 472 -15.62 5.71 -48.65
CA LEU A 472 -16.88 5.40 -47.95
C LEU A 472 -18.06 6.12 -48.64
N SER A 473 -19.24 5.53 -48.56
CA SER A 473 -20.48 6.17 -48.95
C SER A 473 -20.88 7.25 -47.97
N ASP A 474 -21.60 8.25 -48.42
CA ASP A 474 -22.11 9.34 -47.60
C ASP A 474 -22.90 8.84 -46.37
N ASP A 475 -23.67 7.76 -46.50
CA ASP A 475 -24.42 7.11 -45.41
C ASP A 475 -23.51 6.48 -44.36
N GLU A 476 -22.35 5.95 -44.74
CA GLU A 476 -21.38 5.36 -43.80
C GLU A 476 -20.59 6.44 -43.05
N ILE A 477 -20.28 7.54 -43.75
CA ILE A 477 -19.67 8.73 -43.19
C ILE A 477 -20.64 9.37 -42.19
N GLU A 478 -21.91 9.54 -42.55
CA GLU A 478 -22.94 10.13 -41.68
C GLU A 478 -23.17 9.29 -40.44
N ARG A 479 -23.27 7.97 -40.51
CA ARG A 479 -23.38 7.07 -39.36
C ARG A 479 -22.17 7.11 -38.44
N PHE A 480 -20.98 7.21 -39.02
CA PHE A 480 -19.74 7.33 -38.28
C PHE A 480 -19.68 8.71 -37.52
N MET A 481 -20.00 9.79 -38.23
CA MET A 481 -20.02 11.14 -37.64
C MET A 481 -21.10 11.31 -36.56
N ASN A 482 -22.29 10.73 -36.78
CA ASN A 482 -23.37 10.77 -35.80
C ASN A 482 -23.01 9.98 -34.51
N ASN A 483 -22.33 8.83 -34.63
CA ASN A 483 -21.83 8.10 -33.49
C ASN A 483 -20.71 8.85 -32.74
N LEU A 484 -19.85 9.53 -33.47
CA LEU A 484 -18.81 10.34 -32.92
C LEU A 484 -19.37 11.57 -32.18
N GLU A 485 -20.30 12.28 -32.79
CA GLU A 485 -20.96 13.48 -32.24
C GLU A 485 -21.77 13.16 -30.98
N TYR A 486 -22.57 12.08 -31.00
CA TYR A 486 -23.31 11.61 -29.84
C TYR A 486 -22.40 11.26 -28.65
N THR A 487 -21.21 10.71 -28.91
CA THR A 487 -20.25 10.31 -27.87
C THR A 487 -19.52 11.53 -27.32
N LEU A 488 -19.18 12.50 -28.16
CA LEU A 488 -18.52 13.75 -27.74
C LEU A 488 -19.45 14.65 -26.90
N GLU A 489 -20.74 14.73 -27.25
CA GLU A 489 -21.72 15.58 -26.57
C GLU A 489 -22.11 15.07 -25.17
N ASN A 490 -22.05 13.75 -24.95
CA ASN A 490 -22.64 13.17 -23.74
C ASN A 490 -21.63 12.78 -22.65
N TYR A 491 -20.34 12.55 -22.96
CA TYR A 491 -19.43 11.97 -21.98
C TYR A 491 -17.98 12.49 -21.95
N GLY A 492 -17.48 13.27 -22.91
CA GLY A 492 -16.10 13.78 -22.92
C GLY A 492 -14.99 12.73 -22.89
N TRP A 493 -15.34 11.44 -22.74
CA TRP A 493 -14.44 10.30 -22.70
C TRP A 493 -15.15 9.02 -23.14
N LYS A 494 -14.40 8.03 -23.66
CA LYS A 494 -14.88 6.72 -24.14
C LYS A 494 -14.25 5.56 -23.40
N TYR A 495 -14.87 4.39 -23.56
CA TYR A 495 -14.26 3.10 -23.20
C TYR A 495 -13.50 2.53 -24.41
N ARG A 496 -12.27 2.09 -24.19
CA ARG A 496 -11.57 1.21 -25.13
C ARG A 496 -11.80 -0.25 -24.77
N VAL A 497 -11.75 -1.13 -25.75
CA VAL A 497 -11.85 -2.58 -25.55
C VAL A 497 -10.44 -3.17 -25.45
N VAL A 498 -10.17 -3.88 -24.35
CA VAL A 498 -8.99 -4.71 -24.17
C VAL A 498 -9.36 -6.13 -24.55
N HIS A 499 -8.71 -6.68 -25.56
CA HIS A 499 -9.05 -8.00 -26.09
C HIS A 499 -8.45 -9.13 -25.24
N ALA A 500 -9.23 -10.20 -25.07
CA ALA A 500 -8.76 -11.41 -24.42
C ALA A 500 -7.69 -12.09 -25.28
N LYS A 501 -6.58 -12.49 -24.65
CA LYS A 501 -5.50 -13.21 -25.33
C LYS A 501 -5.37 -14.61 -24.73
N SER A 502 -5.32 -15.64 -25.55
CA SER A 502 -5.22 -17.04 -25.10
C SER A 502 -4.25 -17.85 -25.97
N GLY A 503 -3.76 -18.95 -25.42
CA GLY A 503 -3.08 -20.01 -26.20
C GLY A 503 -1.61 -20.23 -25.87
N TYR A 504 -0.82 -19.22 -25.50
CA TYR A 504 0.63 -19.36 -25.32
C TYR A 504 1.07 -19.70 -23.88
N LEU A 505 0.21 -19.54 -22.89
CA LEU A 505 0.57 -19.78 -21.47
C LEU A 505 0.96 -21.24 -21.22
N LYS A 506 0.25 -22.21 -21.83
CA LYS A 506 0.56 -23.63 -21.66
C LYS A 506 1.94 -23.96 -22.19
N GLU A 507 2.30 -23.53 -23.40
CA GLU A 507 3.62 -23.76 -23.98
C GLU A 507 4.72 -23.08 -23.19
N ARG A 508 4.50 -21.87 -22.67
CA ARG A 508 5.44 -21.17 -21.81
C ARG A 508 5.72 -21.95 -20.53
N ILE A 509 4.70 -22.48 -19.88
CA ILE A 509 4.82 -23.29 -18.69
C ILE A 509 5.61 -24.58 -19.01
N GLU A 510 5.30 -25.28 -20.08
CA GLU A 510 5.98 -26.51 -20.51
C GLU A 510 7.47 -26.26 -20.80
N ARG A 511 7.82 -25.17 -21.48
CA ARG A 511 9.22 -24.76 -21.72
C ARG A 511 9.95 -24.32 -20.46
N GLY A 512 9.22 -23.78 -19.47
CA GLY A 512 9.76 -23.28 -18.19
C GLY A 512 9.98 -24.36 -17.12
N ILE A 513 9.65 -25.63 -17.40
CA ILE A 513 9.93 -26.74 -16.46
C ILE A 513 11.46 -26.89 -16.29
N PRO A 514 11.99 -26.79 -15.06
CA PRO A 514 13.43 -26.85 -14.82
C PRO A 514 14.03 -28.21 -15.21
N LYS A 515 15.33 -28.22 -15.51
CA LYS A 515 16.09 -29.44 -15.65
C LYS A 515 16.23 -30.13 -14.28
N GLU A 516 16.04 -31.45 -14.24
CA GLU A 516 16.15 -32.21 -13.01
C GLU A 516 17.62 -32.37 -12.58
N ILE A 517 17.86 -32.21 -11.29
CA ILE A 517 19.12 -32.57 -10.63
C ILE A 517 19.00 -34.06 -10.29
N PRO A 518 19.89 -34.94 -10.84
CA PRO A 518 19.85 -36.35 -10.54
C PRO A 518 20.02 -36.61 -9.02
N GLN A 519 19.24 -37.53 -8.48
CA GLN A 519 19.34 -37.89 -7.06
C GLN A 519 20.65 -38.61 -6.75
N ASN A 520 21.39 -38.12 -5.72
CA ASN A 520 22.64 -38.75 -5.26
C ASN A 520 22.48 -39.25 -3.80
N LYS A 521 22.03 -40.51 -3.67
CA LYS A 521 21.83 -41.14 -2.36
C LYS A 521 23.12 -41.52 -1.64
N GLY A 522 24.25 -41.57 -2.37
CA GLY A 522 25.57 -41.92 -1.83
C GLY A 522 26.34 -40.73 -1.21
N LEU A 523 25.89 -39.50 -1.45
CA LEU A 523 26.50 -38.29 -0.90
C LEU A 523 25.94 -38.02 0.49
N SER A 524 26.82 -38.01 1.50
CA SER A 524 26.43 -37.67 2.89
C SER A 524 26.94 -36.28 3.22
N VAL A 525 26.08 -35.29 3.17
CA VAL A 525 26.38 -33.85 3.42
C VAL A 525 25.28 -33.21 4.23
N SER A 526 25.66 -32.18 4.98
CA SER A 526 24.75 -31.35 5.77
C SER A 526 24.52 -29.99 5.10
N PHE A 527 23.52 -29.27 5.56
CA PHE A 527 23.27 -27.89 5.09
C PHE A 527 24.38 -26.92 5.58
N CYS A 528 25.08 -27.29 6.66
CA CYS A 528 26.26 -26.57 7.13
C CYS A 528 27.39 -26.63 6.09
N ASP A 529 27.56 -27.75 5.38
CA ASP A 529 28.57 -27.88 4.34
C ASP A 529 28.31 -26.96 3.16
N VAL A 530 27.05 -26.69 2.85
CA VAL A 530 26.66 -25.67 1.86
C VAL A 530 27.05 -24.27 2.33
N LYS A 531 26.73 -23.94 3.58
CA LYS A 531 27.08 -22.64 4.18
C LYS A 531 28.59 -22.39 4.14
N ASN A 532 29.37 -23.43 4.44
CA ASN A 532 30.84 -23.37 4.48
C ASN A 532 31.49 -23.49 3.10
N GLY A 533 30.71 -23.62 2.03
CA GLY A 533 31.22 -23.75 0.66
C GLY A 533 31.93 -25.08 0.37
N VAL A 534 31.74 -26.10 1.18
CA VAL A 534 32.30 -27.46 0.98
C VAL A 534 31.61 -28.17 -0.16
N VAL A 535 30.28 -27.96 -0.28
CA VAL A 535 29.45 -28.47 -1.37
C VAL A 535 28.57 -27.36 -1.91
N THR A 536 28.14 -27.52 -3.15
CA THR A 536 27.16 -26.62 -3.76
C THR A 536 25.75 -26.88 -3.22
N LEU A 537 24.88 -25.88 -3.34
CA LEU A 537 23.46 -26.06 -2.98
C LEU A 537 22.78 -27.15 -3.81
N ASP A 538 23.16 -27.32 -5.09
CA ASP A 538 22.62 -28.35 -5.96
C ASP A 538 23.05 -29.76 -5.54
N GLU A 539 24.28 -29.92 -5.08
CA GLU A 539 24.78 -31.20 -4.51
C GLU A 539 24.00 -31.56 -3.25
N PHE A 540 23.71 -30.57 -2.37
CA PHE A 540 22.86 -30.83 -1.20
C PHE A 540 21.43 -31.21 -1.60
N ILE A 541 20.81 -30.45 -2.55
CA ILE A 541 19.46 -30.75 -3.07
C ILE A 541 19.39 -32.14 -3.70
N SER A 542 20.47 -32.60 -4.34
CA SER A 542 20.54 -33.95 -4.91
C SER A 542 20.40 -35.08 -3.88
N THR A 543 20.68 -34.79 -2.60
CA THR A 543 20.57 -35.78 -1.50
C THR A 543 19.17 -35.86 -0.89
N LEU A 544 18.29 -34.91 -1.20
CA LEU A 544 16.96 -34.81 -0.61
C LEU A 544 16.00 -35.85 -1.21
N SER A 545 15.19 -36.48 -0.36
CA SER A 545 14.08 -37.33 -0.80
C SER A 545 12.92 -36.47 -1.36
N ASP A 546 11.94 -37.14 -1.98
CA ASP A 546 10.75 -36.44 -2.49
C ASP A 546 9.89 -35.88 -1.34
N GLU A 547 9.86 -36.52 -0.18
CA GLU A 547 9.20 -36.07 1.02
C GLU A 547 9.92 -34.87 1.65
N GLU A 548 11.24 -34.82 1.62
CA GLU A 548 12.05 -33.69 2.08
C GLU A 548 11.88 -32.48 1.15
N LEU A 549 11.90 -32.70 -0.15
CA LEU A 549 11.61 -31.65 -1.14
C LEU A 549 10.20 -31.08 -0.97
N GLU A 550 9.22 -31.97 -0.74
CA GLU A 550 7.82 -31.60 -0.47
C GLU A 550 7.70 -30.78 0.82
N SER A 551 8.38 -31.17 1.90
CA SER A 551 8.39 -30.49 3.18
C SER A 551 8.90 -29.03 3.07
N LEU A 552 9.75 -28.71 2.09
CA LEU A 552 10.19 -27.34 1.81
C LEU A 552 9.11 -26.50 1.08
N CYS A 553 8.06 -27.15 0.53
CA CYS A 553 7.00 -26.46 -0.19
C CYS A 553 5.89 -25.90 0.73
N HIS A 554 5.98 -26.08 2.05
CA HIS A 554 4.97 -25.60 2.99
C HIS A 554 5.55 -25.25 4.36
N GLY A 555 4.79 -24.49 5.15
CA GLY A 555 5.15 -24.18 6.54
C GLY A 555 4.82 -25.33 7.53
N ASP A 556 4.94 -25.05 8.83
CA ASP A 556 4.75 -26.00 9.95
C ASP A 556 3.26 -26.32 10.25
N LEU A 557 2.41 -26.30 9.26
CA LEU A 557 0.99 -26.63 9.27
C LEU A 557 0.08 -25.75 10.16
N ARG A 558 0.63 -24.82 10.96
CA ARG A 558 -0.12 -24.01 11.93
C ARG A 558 0.55 -22.65 12.18
N MET A 559 -0.22 -21.70 12.70
CA MET A 559 0.30 -20.51 13.37
C MET A 559 0.77 -20.87 14.78
N ASN A 560 1.55 -19.96 15.38
CA ASN A 560 2.17 -20.18 16.68
C ASN A 560 2.98 -21.50 16.72
N SER A 561 3.83 -21.67 15.70
CA SER A 561 4.73 -22.81 15.58
C SER A 561 5.66 -22.90 16.80
N PRO A 562 5.88 -24.10 17.37
CA PRO A 562 6.84 -24.31 18.44
C PRO A 562 8.30 -24.15 18.01
N LEU A 563 8.54 -23.98 16.70
CA LEU A 563 9.87 -23.74 16.12
C LEU A 563 10.37 -22.31 16.25
N GLY A 564 9.60 -21.42 16.90
CA GLY A 564 9.98 -20.01 17.08
C GLY A 564 9.26 -19.31 18.22
N ALA A 565 9.43 -17.98 18.28
CA ALA A 565 8.86 -17.13 19.32
C ALA A 565 7.33 -17.28 19.43
N THR A 566 6.80 -17.31 20.65
CA THR A 566 5.36 -17.50 20.89
C THR A 566 4.53 -16.37 20.28
N GLY A 567 3.49 -16.72 19.54
CA GLY A 567 2.64 -15.79 18.81
C GLY A 567 3.06 -15.58 17.35
N ASN A 568 4.09 -16.30 16.87
CA ASN A 568 4.51 -16.22 15.48
C ASN A 568 3.39 -16.61 14.51
N ALA A 569 3.50 -16.13 13.25
CA ALA A 569 2.52 -16.43 12.21
C ALA A 569 2.72 -17.82 11.58
N GLY A 570 3.81 -18.49 11.85
CA GLY A 570 4.19 -19.82 11.34
C GLY A 570 5.69 -19.91 11.09
N ALA A 571 6.17 -21.12 10.82
CA ALA A 571 7.56 -21.39 10.48
C ALA A 571 7.67 -22.07 9.12
N LEU A 572 8.82 -21.95 8.47
CA LEU A 572 9.15 -22.55 7.18
C LEU A 572 10.59 -23.07 7.15
N GLY A 573 10.99 -23.78 6.10
CA GLY A 573 12.32 -24.36 5.94
C GLY A 573 12.44 -25.72 6.63
N GLY A 574 13.23 -25.82 7.70
CA GLY A 574 13.44 -27.08 8.47
C GLY A 574 12.22 -27.48 9.31
N VAL A 575 11.04 -27.59 8.70
CA VAL A 575 9.80 -27.93 9.41
C VAL A 575 9.66 -29.42 9.70
N SER A 576 10.26 -30.30 8.91
CA SER A 576 10.32 -31.76 9.17
C SER A 576 11.55 -32.13 9.98
N GLU A 577 11.44 -33.24 10.71
CA GLU A 577 12.52 -33.77 11.54
C GLU A 577 13.73 -34.22 10.69
N SER A 578 13.46 -34.81 9.52
CA SER A 578 14.49 -35.25 8.58
C SER A 578 15.30 -34.09 8.00
N LEU A 579 14.66 -32.95 7.66
CA LEU A 579 15.37 -31.75 7.21
C LEU A 579 16.23 -31.15 8.32
N ARG A 580 15.73 -31.09 9.57
CA ARG A 580 16.54 -30.63 10.72
C ARG A 580 17.72 -31.56 11.00
N ALA A 581 17.56 -32.89 10.85
CA ALA A 581 18.66 -33.83 10.97
C ALA A 581 19.76 -33.64 9.91
N LYS A 582 19.41 -33.03 8.75
CA LYS A 582 20.37 -32.61 7.71
C LYS A 582 20.91 -31.19 7.93
N GLY A 583 20.64 -30.57 9.09
CA GLY A 583 21.10 -29.23 9.44
C GLY A 583 20.31 -28.07 8.82
N VAL A 584 19.13 -28.33 8.22
CA VAL A 584 18.29 -27.24 7.67
C VAL A 584 17.53 -26.56 8.83
N PRO A 585 17.78 -25.27 9.10
CA PRO A 585 17.11 -24.54 10.16
C PRO A 585 15.68 -24.16 9.77
N SER A 586 14.86 -23.82 10.76
CA SER A 586 13.56 -23.17 10.56
C SER A 586 13.68 -21.65 10.65
N ALA A 587 12.92 -20.95 9.82
CA ALA A 587 12.70 -19.51 9.89
C ALA A 587 11.26 -19.25 10.34
N THR A 588 11.08 -18.28 11.26
CA THR A 588 9.76 -17.89 11.77
C THR A 588 9.27 -16.61 11.12
N THR A 589 7.98 -16.59 10.79
CA THR A 589 7.31 -15.41 10.23
C THR A 589 6.52 -14.67 11.31
N THR A 590 6.43 -13.35 11.20
CA THR A 590 5.70 -12.50 12.14
C THR A 590 4.93 -11.45 11.37
N ASP A 591 3.64 -11.30 11.67
CA ASP A 591 2.85 -10.20 11.12
C ASP A 591 3.40 -8.85 11.59
N GLY A 592 3.18 -7.85 10.74
CA GLY A 592 3.26 -6.52 11.16
C GLY A 592 3.74 -5.40 10.29
N PRO A 593 2.96 -4.89 9.32
CA PRO A 593 3.23 -3.57 8.76
C PRO A 593 3.37 -2.47 9.81
N SER A 594 2.58 -2.50 10.89
CA SER A 594 2.66 -1.50 11.98
C SER A 594 3.40 -2.01 13.23
N GLY A 595 4.33 -2.96 13.08
CA GLY A 595 5.16 -3.50 14.18
C GLY A 595 5.03 -5.02 14.38
N ILE A 596 5.81 -5.58 15.28
CA ILE A 596 5.97 -7.02 15.47
C ILE A 596 4.78 -7.58 16.26
N ARG A 597 4.02 -8.50 15.66
CA ARG A 597 2.86 -9.14 16.29
C ARG A 597 3.23 -10.49 16.92
N LEU A 598 3.64 -10.45 18.17
CA LEU A 598 3.95 -11.62 19.00
C LEU A 598 3.12 -11.61 20.31
N CYS A 599 3.23 -12.68 21.11
CA CYS A 599 2.70 -12.67 22.48
C CYS A 599 3.48 -11.70 23.40
N GLN A 600 4.72 -11.42 23.07
CA GLN A 600 5.53 -10.39 23.72
C GLN A 600 5.06 -8.99 23.35
N LYS A 601 5.35 -8.00 24.21
CA LYS A 601 5.17 -6.59 23.89
C LYS A 601 6.15 -6.17 22.80
N ALA A 602 5.70 -5.33 21.87
CA ALA A 602 6.50 -4.80 20.78
C ALA A 602 6.07 -3.36 20.46
N SER A 603 6.95 -2.61 19.81
CA SER A 603 6.69 -1.23 19.43
C SER A 603 5.58 -1.17 18.39
N LEU A 604 4.63 -0.24 18.59
CA LEU A 604 3.54 0.03 17.65
C LEU A 604 3.89 1.27 16.81
N LEU A 605 4.05 1.05 15.53
CA LEU A 605 4.38 2.09 14.55
C LEU A 605 3.13 2.87 14.11
N PRO A 606 3.30 4.06 13.50
CA PRO A 606 2.27 4.67 12.68
C PRO A 606 1.76 3.73 11.59
N CYS A 607 0.50 3.89 11.19
CA CYS A 607 -0.07 3.14 10.09
C CYS A 607 0.63 3.47 8.75
N GLY A 608 0.50 2.59 7.76
CA GLY A 608 1.16 2.74 6.45
C GLY A 608 0.88 4.07 5.78
N THR A 609 -0.39 4.50 5.76
CA THR A 609 -0.80 5.80 5.20
C THR A 609 -0.11 6.98 5.90
N CYS A 610 0.00 6.94 7.24
CA CYS A 610 0.72 7.97 8.02
C CYS A 610 2.21 7.98 7.67
N ILE A 611 2.84 6.82 7.55
CA ILE A 611 4.26 6.69 7.14
C ILE A 611 4.46 7.30 5.75
N ALA A 612 3.63 6.95 4.78
CA ALA A 612 3.72 7.45 3.42
C ALA A 612 3.45 8.96 3.33
N SER A 613 2.53 9.49 4.17
CA SER A 613 2.25 10.94 4.25
C SER A 613 3.44 11.77 4.71
N SER A 614 4.47 11.16 5.27
CA SER A 614 5.74 11.84 5.55
C SER A 614 6.54 12.17 4.29
N TRP A 615 6.37 11.39 3.21
CA TRP A 615 7.17 11.46 1.97
C TRP A 615 8.69 11.43 2.24
N ASN A 616 9.11 10.73 3.30
CA ASN A 616 10.47 10.72 3.80
C ASN A 616 11.06 9.30 3.79
N GLU A 617 11.76 8.94 2.69
CA GLU A 617 12.40 7.63 2.55
C GLU A 617 13.46 7.38 3.63
N THR A 618 14.22 8.39 4.03
CA THR A 618 15.28 8.27 5.03
C THR A 618 14.70 7.94 6.40
N LEU A 619 13.67 8.67 6.84
CA LEU A 619 13.01 8.44 8.12
C LEU A 619 12.26 7.11 8.13
N THR A 620 11.65 6.72 7.00
CA THR A 620 11.01 5.41 6.82
C THR A 620 12.02 4.27 7.00
N LYS A 621 13.18 4.37 6.34
CA LYS A 621 14.26 3.38 6.50
C LYS A 621 14.75 3.33 7.95
N GLU A 622 14.90 4.46 8.62
CA GLU A 622 15.34 4.52 10.02
C GLU A 622 14.34 3.87 10.97
N LEU A 623 13.04 4.15 10.81
CA LEU A 623 11.96 3.55 11.57
C LEU A 623 11.99 2.01 11.48
N TYR A 624 12.06 1.47 10.27
CA TYR A 624 12.10 0.03 10.06
C TYR A 624 13.45 -0.60 10.43
N SER A 625 14.54 0.16 10.47
CA SER A 625 15.82 -0.31 11.05
C SER A 625 15.68 -0.55 12.58
N CYS A 626 14.93 0.31 13.29
CA CYS A 626 14.61 0.05 14.69
C CYS A 626 13.76 -1.22 14.86
N VAL A 627 12.82 -1.48 13.94
CA VAL A 627 12.03 -2.73 13.94
C VAL A 627 12.93 -3.94 13.70
N SER A 628 13.88 -3.84 12.78
CA SER A 628 14.86 -4.91 12.51
C SER A 628 15.62 -5.32 13.78
N SER A 629 16.15 -4.37 14.52
CA SER A 629 16.82 -4.63 15.79
C SER A 629 15.88 -5.27 16.82
N GLU A 630 14.63 -4.79 16.91
CA GLU A 630 13.63 -5.35 17.82
C GLU A 630 13.23 -6.78 17.42
N MET A 631 13.21 -7.13 16.11
CA MET A 631 12.97 -8.49 15.63
C MET A 631 14.07 -9.47 16.03
N VAL A 632 15.33 -9.06 15.92
CA VAL A 632 16.49 -9.86 16.38
C VAL A 632 16.37 -10.12 17.87
N GLU A 633 16.08 -9.10 18.69
CA GLU A 633 15.88 -9.21 20.14
C GLU A 633 14.76 -10.22 20.49
N LYS A 634 13.65 -10.22 19.72
CA LYS A 634 12.46 -11.04 19.98
C LYS A 634 12.49 -12.40 19.29
N GLY A 635 13.54 -12.72 18.55
CA GLY A 635 13.72 -14.03 17.89
C GLY A 635 12.74 -14.25 16.72
N SER A 636 12.46 -13.21 15.91
CA SER A 636 11.68 -13.30 14.69
C SER A 636 12.57 -13.12 13.46
N ASP A 637 12.38 -13.95 12.44
CA ASP A 637 13.28 -14.02 11.28
C ASP A 637 12.73 -13.30 10.05
N VAL A 638 11.39 -13.27 9.88
CA VAL A 638 10.71 -12.72 8.69
C VAL A 638 9.58 -11.80 9.13
N LEU A 639 9.64 -10.54 8.77
CA LEU A 639 8.52 -9.61 8.91
C LEU A 639 7.62 -9.67 7.67
N LEU A 640 6.34 -9.95 7.88
CA LEU A 640 5.32 -9.93 6.82
C LEU A 640 4.90 -8.48 6.52
N ALA A 641 5.84 -7.70 6.03
CA ALA A 641 5.76 -6.28 5.73
C ALA A 641 6.81 -5.89 4.67
N PRO A 642 6.62 -4.73 3.99
CA PRO A 642 5.45 -3.86 4.05
C PRO A 642 4.24 -4.38 3.27
N GLY A 643 3.04 -3.92 3.66
CA GLY A 643 1.86 -3.96 2.82
C GLY A 643 1.92 -2.81 1.82
N MET A 644 1.66 -3.07 0.52
CA MET A 644 1.90 -2.05 -0.50
C MET A 644 0.95 -2.11 -1.71
N ASN A 645 -0.27 -2.55 -1.49
CA ASN A 645 -1.29 -2.46 -2.54
C ASN A 645 -1.73 -1.01 -2.75
N ILE A 646 -2.18 -0.70 -3.96
CA ILE A 646 -2.65 0.64 -4.31
C ILE A 646 -3.97 0.96 -3.60
N HIS A 647 -4.15 2.19 -3.12
CA HIS A 647 -5.42 2.72 -2.64
C HIS A 647 -6.35 2.98 -3.83
N ARG A 648 -6.92 1.90 -4.38
CA ARG A 648 -7.83 2.00 -5.53
C ARG A 648 -9.18 2.63 -5.18
N ASN A 649 -9.66 2.35 -3.97
CA ASN A 649 -10.94 2.85 -3.49
C ASN A 649 -10.84 3.20 -2.00
N VAL A 650 -11.40 4.34 -1.62
CA VAL A 650 -11.33 4.89 -0.24
C VAL A 650 -12.00 3.99 0.80
N LEU A 651 -12.91 3.09 0.38
CA LEU A 651 -13.63 2.18 1.28
C LEU A 651 -12.85 0.91 1.62
N CYS A 652 -11.72 0.61 0.96
CA CYS A 652 -10.94 -0.60 1.25
C CYS A 652 -10.41 -0.57 2.68
N GLY A 653 -10.76 -1.59 3.46
CA GLY A 653 -10.49 -1.62 4.91
C GLY A 653 -9.02 -1.65 5.27
N ARG A 654 -8.15 -2.16 4.39
CA ARG A 654 -6.70 -2.26 4.62
C ARG A 654 -5.88 -1.09 4.04
N ASN A 655 -6.49 -0.04 3.50
CA ASN A 655 -5.73 1.13 3.05
C ASN A 655 -4.83 1.68 4.16
N PHE A 656 -5.24 1.62 5.45
CA PHE A 656 -4.44 2.08 6.58
C PHE A 656 -3.03 1.47 6.64
N GLU A 657 -2.85 0.22 6.22
CA GLU A 657 -1.54 -0.46 6.25
C GLU A 657 -0.79 -0.38 4.92
N TYR A 658 -1.44 0.15 3.87
CA TYR A 658 -0.84 0.43 2.57
C TYR A 658 -0.37 1.89 2.51
N TYR A 659 0.11 2.35 1.36
CA TYR A 659 0.82 3.62 1.30
C TYR A 659 0.08 4.72 0.54
N SER A 660 -0.40 4.46 -0.69
CA SER A 660 -0.90 5.52 -1.56
C SER A 660 -1.73 5.00 -2.73
N GLU A 661 -2.49 5.91 -3.37
CA GLU A 661 -3.07 5.72 -4.70
C GLU A 661 -2.01 5.74 -5.81
N ASP A 662 -0.81 6.32 -5.53
CA ASP A 662 0.28 6.45 -6.49
C ASP A 662 1.28 5.29 -6.40
N PRO A 663 1.59 4.60 -7.52
CA PRO A 663 2.51 3.46 -7.52
C PRO A 663 3.98 3.86 -7.30
N TYR A 664 4.40 5.08 -7.66
CA TYR A 664 5.78 5.52 -7.46
C TYR A 664 6.03 5.82 -5.97
N LEU A 665 5.17 6.62 -5.33
CA LEU A 665 5.23 6.89 -3.90
C LEU A 665 5.16 5.59 -3.09
N THR A 666 4.22 4.70 -3.45
CA THR A 666 4.08 3.36 -2.83
C THR A 666 5.37 2.56 -2.96
N GLY A 667 5.96 2.51 -4.14
CA GLY A 667 7.18 1.73 -4.41
C GLY A 667 8.39 2.25 -3.67
N LYS A 668 8.59 3.57 -3.64
CA LYS A 668 9.72 4.24 -2.95
C LYS A 668 9.62 4.09 -1.43
N THR A 669 8.42 4.29 -0.87
CA THR A 669 8.18 4.07 0.56
C THR A 669 8.41 2.61 0.95
N ALA A 670 7.91 1.66 0.14
CA ALA A 670 8.13 0.24 0.35
C ALA A 670 9.61 -0.14 0.24
N ALA A 671 10.35 0.38 -0.74
CA ALA A 671 11.78 0.13 -0.89
C ALA A 671 12.57 0.63 0.33
N ALA A 672 12.23 1.81 0.86
CA ALA A 672 12.82 2.34 2.08
C ALA A 672 12.54 1.44 3.29
N ALA A 673 11.30 0.98 3.44
CA ALA A 673 10.89 0.05 4.50
C ALA A 673 11.64 -1.30 4.41
N VAL A 674 11.74 -1.89 3.21
CA VAL A 674 12.51 -3.13 2.97
C VAL A 674 13.97 -2.96 3.35
N LYS A 675 14.63 -1.86 2.91
CA LYS A 675 16.01 -1.55 3.26
C LYS A 675 16.19 -1.42 4.79
N GLY A 676 15.20 -0.84 5.48
CA GLY A 676 15.21 -0.74 6.94
C GLY A 676 15.06 -2.09 7.63
N ILE A 677 14.04 -2.89 7.26
CA ILE A 677 13.79 -4.22 7.83
C ILE A 677 15.03 -5.14 7.69
N GLN A 678 15.74 -5.06 6.58
CA GLN A 678 16.83 -5.97 6.28
C GLN A 678 18.20 -5.56 6.87
N THR A 679 18.29 -4.47 7.66
CA THR A 679 19.56 -3.96 8.20
C THR A 679 20.27 -4.93 9.15
N GLU A 680 19.53 -5.66 9.99
CA GLU A 680 20.10 -6.62 10.96
C GLU A 680 19.98 -8.08 10.47
N GLY A 681 19.86 -8.28 9.14
CA GLY A 681 19.74 -9.60 8.56
C GLY A 681 18.39 -10.29 8.75
N VAL A 682 17.35 -9.55 9.11
CA VAL A 682 15.95 -10.01 9.11
C VAL A 682 15.40 -9.94 7.69
N ALA A 683 14.48 -10.82 7.35
CA ALA A 683 13.84 -10.80 6.03
C ALA A 683 12.59 -9.92 5.99
N SER A 684 12.47 -9.11 4.94
CA SER A 684 11.22 -8.44 4.57
C SER A 684 10.42 -9.31 3.60
N CYS A 685 9.09 -9.38 3.80
CA CYS A 685 8.14 -10.05 2.91
C CYS A 685 7.10 -9.05 2.41
N VAL A 686 7.32 -8.47 1.24
CA VAL A 686 6.39 -7.50 0.66
C VAL A 686 5.08 -8.17 0.26
N LYS A 687 3.94 -7.49 0.49
CA LYS A 687 2.59 -8.03 0.34
C LYS A 687 1.57 -6.98 -0.09
N HIS A 688 0.45 -7.36 -0.72
CA HIS A 688 0.05 -8.68 -1.21
C HIS A 688 0.13 -8.67 -2.73
N PHE A 689 0.93 -9.55 -3.32
CA PHE A 689 1.22 -9.60 -4.76
C PHE A 689 0.16 -10.43 -5.50
N ALA A 690 -0.85 -9.83 -6.19
CA ALA A 690 -1.11 -8.43 -6.41
C ALA A 690 -2.63 -8.14 -6.37
N CYS A 691 -2.99 -6.87 -6.47
CA CYS A 691 -4.38 -6.42 -6.61
C CYS A 691 -5.30 -6.79 -5.43
N ASN A 692 -4.80 -6.81 -4.19
CA ASN A 692 -5.63 -6.94 -2.99
C ASN A 692 -6.24 -5.57 -2.62
N ASN A 693 -7.22 -5.12 -3.42
CA ASN A 693 -7.81 -3.79 -3.34
C ASN A 693 -9.20 -3.78 -2.70
N GLN A 694 -9.65 -4.91 -2.14
CA GLN A 694 -10.84 -5.03 -1.30
C GLN A 694 -10.68 -6.16 -0.28
N GLU A 695 -11.33 -6.03 0.87
CA GLU A 695 -11.30 -7.00 1.95
C GLU A 695 -12.48 -7.97 1.90
N ARG A 696 -13.69 -7.43 1.68
CA ARG A 696 -14.87 -8.26 1.58
C ARG A 696 -14.78 -9.18 0.36
N PHE A 697 -14.95 -10.48 0.60
CA PHE A 697 -14.85 -11.53 -0.44
C PHE A 697 -13.46 -11.70 -1.07
N ARG A 698 -12.40 -11.16 -0.49
CA ARG A 698 -11.01 -11.24 -1.01
C ARG A 698 -10.57 -12.65 -1.40
N PHE A 699 -11.07 -13.70 -0.72
CA PHE A 699 -10.76 -15.11 -1.04
C PHE A 699 -11.37 -15.64 -2.36
N VAL A 700 -12.26 -14.92 -3.00
CA VAL A 700 -12.98 -15.40 -4.21
C VAL A 700 -13.11 -14.33 -5.28
N ASN A 701 -12.87 -13.07 -4.95
CA ASN A 701 -12.97 -11.96 -5.87
C ASN A 701 -11.95 -12.10 -7.01
N ASP A 702 -12.32 -11.61 -8.19
CA ASP A 702 -11.51 -11.57 -9.41
C ASP A 702 -11.30 -10.12 -9.82
N SER A 703 -10.08 -9.62 -9.68
CA SER A 703 -9.67 -8.30 -10.17
C SER A 703 -9.43 -8.40 -11.67
N ARG A 704 -10.33 -7.80 -12.46
CA ARG A 704 -10.28 -7.82 -13.92
C ARG A 704 -9.81 -6.49 -14.45
N LEU A 705 -8.67 -6.48 -15.13
CA LEU A 705 -8.00 -5.28 -15.57
C LEU A 705 -7.17 -5.55 -16.83
N SER A 706 -6.81 -4.48 -17.54
CA SER A 706 -5.86 -4.53 -18.64
C SER A 706 -4.47 -4.96 -18.16
N GLU A 707 -3.66 -5.55 -19.01
CA GLU A 707 -2.24 -5.82 -18.70
C GLU A 707 -1.48 -4.51 -18.47
N ARG A 708 -1.86 -3.45 -19.20
CA ARG A 708 -1.31 -2.12 -19.06
C ARG A 708 -1.54 -1.55 -17.65
N ALA A 709 -2.78 -1.51 -17.17
CA ALA A 709 -3.09 -1.06 -15.80
C ALA A 709 -2.40 -1.94 -14.75
N LEU A 710 -2.37 -3.26 -14.97
CA LEU A 710 -1.67 -4.18 -14.08
C LEU A 710 -0.19 -3.77 -13.94
N ARG A 711 0.51 -3.50 -15.05
CA ARG A 711 1.94 -3.18 -15.06
C ARG A 711 2.26 -1.74 -14.63
N GLU A 712 1.50 -0.76 -15.13
CA GLU A 712 1.77 0.66 -14.87
C GLU A 712 1.34 1.10 -13.46
N ILE A 713 0.31 0.45 -12.87
CA ILE A 713 -0.27 0.84 -11.58
C ILE A 713 -0.04 -0.24 -10.51
N TYR A 714 -0.65 -1.43 -10.66
CA TYR A 714 -0.77 -2.39 -9.55
C TYR A 714 0.50 -3.19 -9.28
N LEU A 715 1.37 -3.34 -10.26
CA LEU A 715 2.67 -4.01 -10.14
C LEU A 715 3.84 -3.03 -10.03
N LYS A 716 3.68 -1.77 -10.44
CA LYS A 716 4.79 -0.80 -10.52
C LYS A 716 5.46 -0.56 -9.18
N GLY A 717 4.68 -0.43 -8.11
CA GLY A 717 5.24 -0.28 -6.75
C GLY A 717 6.07 -1.52 -6.35
N PHE A 718 5.58 -2.73 -6.63
CA PHE A 718 6.32 -3.97 -6.38
C PHE A 718 7.60 -4.06 -7.21
N GLU A 719 7.56 -3.66 -8.47
CA GLU A 719 8.75 -3.60 -9.34
C GLU A 719 9.83 -2.71 -8.74
N ILE A 720 9.46 -1.50 -8.29
CA ILE A 720 10.39 -0.56 -7.64
C ILE A 720 10.99 -1.20 -6.38
N ALA A 721 10.16 -1.75 -5.50
CA ALA A 721 10.63 -2.38 -4.26
C ALA A 721 11.57 -3.57 -4.53
N VAL A 722 11.27 -4.41 -5.52
CA VAL A 722 12.11 -5.54 -5.91
C VAL A 722 13.45 -5.08 -6.48
N LYS A 723 13.43 -4.12 -7.42
CA LYS A 723 14.64 -3.67 -8.12
C LYS A 723 15.55 -2.79 -7.23
N GLU A 724 14.96 -1.95 -6.35
CA GLU A 724 15.75 -1.01 -5.52
C GLU A 724 16.15 -1.57 -4.14
N ALA A 725 15.40 -2.52 -3.60
CA ALA A 725 15.60 -3.01 -2.23
C ALA A 725 15.76 -4.53 -2.10
N ASN A 726 15.44 -5.29 -3.15
CA ASN A 726 15.59 -6.75 -3.20
C ASN A 726 15.05 -7.46 -1.94
N PRO A 727 13.73 -7.41 -1.67
CA PRO A 727 13.13 -8.08 -0.52
C PRO A 727 13.45 -9.58 -0.56
N LEU A 728 13.73 -10.18 0.61
CA LEU A 728 14.05 -11.61 0.67
C LEU A 728 12.83 -12.52 0.51
N ALA A 729 11.62 -11.96 0.62
CA ALA A 729 10.40 -12.71 0.35
C ALA A 729 9.31 -11.81 -0.29
N VAL A 730 8.39 -12.45 -1.03
CA VAL A 730 7.17 -11.87 -1.57
C VAL A 730 5.99 -12.74 -1.18
N MET A 731 4.87 -12.15 -0.73
CA MET A 731 3.63 -12.86 -0.43
C MET A 731 2.59 -12.61 -1.51
N THR A 732 2.05 -13.68 -2.09
CA THR A 732 0.94 -13.58 -3.05
C THR A 732 -0.39 -13.29 -2.36
N SER A 733 -1.26 -12.55 -3.03
CA SER A 733 -2.59 -12.20 -2.50
C SER A 733 -3.61 -13.33 -2.63
N TYR A 734 -4.76 -13.19 -1.93
CA TYR A 734 -5.86 -14.16 -1.97
C TYR A 734 -6.69 -14.14 -3.24
N ASN A 735 -6.87 -12.96 -3.83
CA ASN A 735 -7.78 -12.74 -4.95
C ASN A 735 -7.26 -13.36 -6.25
N LYS A 736 -8.11 -13.32 -7.25
CA LYS A 736 -7.74 -13.62 -8.63
C LYS A 736 -7.34 -12.34 -9.34
N VAL A 737 -6.46 -12.48 -10.29
CA VAL A 737 -6.17 -11.51 -11.35
C VAL A 737 -6.54 -12.14 -12.68
N ASN A 738 -7.48 -11.53 -13.38
CA ASN A 738 -7.97 -11.99 -14.68
C ASN A 738 -8.33 -13.50 -14.69
N GLY A 739 -9.06 -13.93 -13.66
CA GLY A 739 -9.59 -15.30 -13.54
C GLY A 739 -8.67 -16.30 -12.85
N VAL A 740 -7.40 -15.98 -12.60
CA VAL A 740 -6.42 -16.89 -11.98
C VAL A 740 -6.04 -16.41 -10.58
N TYR A 741 -6.13 -17.27 -9.57
CA TYR A 741 -5.65 -16.95 -8.22
C TYR A 741 -4.18 -16.55 -8.24
N CYS A 742 -3.81 -15.47 -7.52
CA CYS A 742 -2.44 -14.96 -7.54
C CYS A 742 -1.39 -16.00 -7.14
N TYR A 743 -1.71 -16.86 -6.19
CA TYR A 743 -0.86 -17.99 -5.78
C TYR A 743 -0.84 -19.18 -6.76
N HIS A 744 -1.60 -19.14 -7.85
CA HIS A 744 -1.57 -20.10 -8.95
C HIS A 744 -1.20 -19.45 -10.30
N ASN A 745 -0.82 -18.15 -10.28
CA ASN A 745 -0.62 -17.38 -11.48
C ASN A 745 0.85 -17.45 -11.94
N TYR A 746 1.13 -18.33 -12.91
CA TYR A 746 2.46 -18.50 -13.47
C TYR A 746 2.99 -17.22 -14.11
N ASP A 747 2.14 -16.48 -14.82
CA ASP A 747 2.56 -15.24 -15.47
C ASP A 747 2.95 -14.18 -14.45
N LEU A 748 2.16 -14.04 -13.38
CA LEU A 748 2.44 -13.07 -12.33
C LEU A 748 3.77 -13.40 -11.62
N VAL A 749 3.96 -14.67 -11.22
CA VAL A 749 5.08 -15.08 -10.37
C VAL A 749 6.32 -15.44 -11.19
N THR A 750 6.17 -16.30 -12.20
CA THR A 750 7.33 -16.80 -12.96
C THR A 750 7.69 -15.90 -14.12
N THR A 751 6.71 -15.44 -14.91
CA THR A 751 7.00 -14.61 -16.08
C THR A 751 7.44 -13.20 -15.66
N ILE A 752 6.62 -12.49 -14.87
CA ILE A 752 6.89 -11.09 -14.49
C ILE A 752 7.89 -11.02 -13.34
N LEU A 753 7.53 -11.50 -12.14
CA LEU A 753 8.36 -11.30 -10.95
C LEU A 753 9.76 -11.91 -11.10
N ARG A 754 9.84 -13.19 -11.51
CA ARG A 754 11.13 -13.87 -11.64
C ARG A 754 11.81 -13.58 -12.97
N GLY A 755 11.10 -13.70 -14.09
CA GLY A 755 11.68 -13.59 -15.42
C GLY A 755 12.04 -12.17 -15.82
N GLU A 756 11.10 -11.22 -15.70
CA GLU A 756 11.31 -9.84 -16.14
C GLU A 756 12.02 -8.97 -15.10
N TRP A 757 11.73 -9.17 -13.80
CA TRP A 757 12.36 -8.38 -12.74
C TRP A 757 13.57 -9.04 -12.10
N GLY A 758 13.87 -10.30 -12.42
CA GLY A 758 15.03 -11.02 -11.91
C GLY A 758 14.95 -11.41 -10.43
N PHE A 759 13.74 -11.60 -9.89
CA PHE A 759 13.57 -11.97 -8.48
C PHE A 759 13.94 -13.42 -8.22
N GLU A 760 15.00 -13.66 -7.48
CA GLU A 760 15.54 -14.99 -7.17
C GLU A 760 15.21 -15.48 -5.75
N ASN A 761 14.56 -14.65 -4.93
CA ASN A 761 14.26 -14.97 -3.55
C ASN A 761 12.93 -15.74 -3.41
N MET A 762 12.52 -16.00 -2.15
CA MET A 762 11.38 -16.84 -1.83
C MET A 762 10.04 -16.16 -2.10
N VAL A 763 9.08 -16.91 -2.65
CA VAL A 763 7.67 -16.50 -2.78
C VAL A 763 6.81 -17.39 -1.90
N MET A 764 6.00 -16.81 -1.04
CA MET A 764 5.05 -17.53 -0.21
C MET A 764 3.59 -17.15 -0.52
N THR A 765 2.65 -17.97 -0.10
CA THR A 765 1.23 -17.63 -0.13
C THR A 765 0.84 -16.75 1.06
N ASP A 766 -0.26 -16.04 0.95
CA ASP A 766 -1.03 -15.62 2.12
C ASP A 766 -1.61 -16.86 2.86
N TRP A 767 -2.22 -16.67 4.04
CA TRP A 767 -2.59 -17.77 4.96
C TRP A 767 -3.89 -18.47 4.56
N TRP A 768 -3.89 -19.80 4.62
CA TRP A 768 -5.07 -20.66 4.38
C TRP A 768 -5.77 -20.36 3.03
N THR A 769 -4.99 -20.23 1.98
CA THR A 769 -5.50 -20.01 0.63
C THR A 769 -6.51 -21.07 0.22
N LYS A 770 -7.45 -20.71 -0.63
CA LYS A 770 -8.46 -21.65 -1.16
C LYS A 770 -7.83 -22.62 -2.15
N LYS A 771 -8.39 -23.85 -2.16
CA LYS A 771 -8.03 -24.82 -3.17
C LYS A 771 -8.49 -24.37 -4.55
N GLY A 772 -7.59 -24.46 -5.53
CA GLY A 772 -7.84 -24.19 -6.92
C GLY A 772 -7.65 -25.43 -7.77
N LYS A 773 -8.26 -25.45 -8.96
CA LYS A 773 -7.99 -26.44 -10.00
C LYS A 773 -7.25 -25.77 -11.14
N ASN A 774 -6.29 -26.50 -11.71
CA ASN A 774 -5.62 -26.04 -12.92
C ASN A 774 -6.38 -26.51 -14.16
N PRO A 775 -6.87 -25.58 -15.00
CA PRO A 775 -7.55 -25.96 -16.24
C PRO A 775 -6.59 -26.44 -17.34
N LEU A 776 -5.29 -26.13 -17.24
CA LEU A 776 -4.32 -26.35 -18.33
C LEU A 776 -3.64 -27.73 -18.27
N PHE A 777 -3.44 -28.28 -17.05
CA PHE A 777 -2.69 -29.52 -16.84
C PHE A 777 -3.49 -30.55 -16.06
N LYS A 778 -3.76 -31.68 -16.70
CA LYS A 778 -4.43 -32.81 -16.06
C LYS A 778 -3.51 -33.45 -15.01
N GLY A 779 -4.05 -33.77 -13.83
CA GLY A 779 -3.31 -34.42 -12.75
C GLY A 779 -2.40 -33.50 -11.92
N VAL A 780 -2.46 -32.19 -12.16
CA VAL A 780 -1.75 -31.18 -11.38
C VAL A 780 -2.79 -30.29 -10.69
N ASP A 781 -3.05 -30.55 -9.45
CA ASP A 781 -4.09 -29.88 -8.68
C ASP A 781 -3.48 -29.06 -7.54
N ASP A 782 -4.20 -27.99 -7.12
CA ASP A 782 -3.99 -27.23 -5.91
C ASP A 782 -2.51 -26.86 -5.64
N ASN A 783 -1.91 -27.37 -4.57
CA ASN A 783 -0.53 -27.07 -4.18
C ASN A 783 0.52 -27.51 -5.19
N ALA A 784 0.28 -28.57 -5.94
CA ALA A 784 1.16 -28.97 -7.04
C ALA A 784 1.19 -27.88 -8.14
N TYR A 785 0.02 -27.31 -8.45
CA TYR A 785 -0.04 -26.23 -9.42
C TYR A 785 0.55 -24.93 -8.90
N ARG A 786 0.40 -24.63 -7.61
CA ARG A 786 1.08 -23.52 -6.93
C ARG A 786 2.61 -23.62 -7.11
N VAL A 787 3.19 -24.79 -6.84
CA VAL A 787 4.61 -25.07 -7.08
C VAL A 787 4.98 -24.83 -8.55
N ARG A 788 4.19 -25.34 -9.49
CA ARG A 788 4.38 -25.10 -10.94
C ARG A 788 4.37 -23.62 -11.29
N ALA A 789 3.48 -22.84 -10.70
CA ALA A 789 3.40 -21.39 -10.89
C ALA A 789 4.61 -20.62 -10.33
N GLY A 790 5.49 -21.25 -9.56
CA GLY A 790 6.69 -20.62 -9.00
C GLY A 790 6.53 -20.04 -7.60
N VAL A 791 5.41 -20.32 -6.92
CA VAL A 791 5.19 -19.98 -5.50
C VAL A 791 5.75 -21.09 -4.62
N ASP A 792 6.75 -20.74 -3.82
CA ASP A 792 7.56 -21.73 -3.12
C ASP A 792 6.87 -22.31 -1.90
N VAL A 793 6.37 -21.49 -0.98
CA VAL A 793 5.89 -21.94 0.33
C VAL A 793 4.40 -21.66 0.52
N LEU A 794 3.63 -22.71 0.83
CA LEU A 794 2.24 -22.61 1.30
C LEU A 794 2.22 -22.27 2.79
N MET A 795 1.60 -21.16 3.17
CA MET A 795 1.53 -20.75 4.59
C MET A 795 0.10 -20.89 5.16
N PRO A 796 0.00 -21.28 6.43
CA PRO A 796 1.02 -21.89 7.30
C PRO A 796 1.30 -23.37 6.98
N GLY A 797 0.78 -23.92 5.88
CA GLY A 797 1.00 -25.27 5.38
C GLY A 797 -0.14 -26.24 5.61
N GLY A 798 -0.95 -26.04 6.65
CA GLY A 798 -2.07 -26.87 6.98
C GLY A 798 -3.44 -26.21 6.80
N SER A 799 -4.51 -27.00 6.90
CA SER A 799 -5.87 -26.47 6.93
C SER A 799 -6.14 -25.74 8.27
N ARG A 800 -6.94 -24.68 8.23
CA ARG A 800 -7.30 -23.87 9.42
C ARG A 800 -7.88 -24.70 10.58
N VAL A 801 -8.61 -25.76 10.28
CA VAL A 801 -9.33 -26.57 11.28
C VAL A 801 -8.55 -27.81 11.73
N ARG A 802 -7.74 -28.41 10.84
CA ARG A 802 -7.14 -29.73 11.08
C ARG A 802 -5.62 -29.73 11.13
N GLY A 803 -4.94 -28.63 10.80
CA GLY A 803 -3.48 -28.55 10.72
C GLY A 803 -2.87 -29.61 9.78
N LYS A 804 -3.63 -30.10 8.79
CA LYS A 804 -3.18 -31.14 7.87
C LYS A 804 -2.90 -30.56 6.50
N TYR A 805 -1.77 -30.93 5.95
CA TYR A 805 -1.43 -30.72 4.55
C TYR A 805 -2.29 -31.63 3.64
N ASP A 806 -2.59 -31.19 2.42
CA ASP A 806 -3.51 -31.90 1.53
C ASP A 806 -2.86 -33.05 0.73
N GLY A 807 -1.52 -33.12 0.72
CA GLY A 807 -0.74 -34.13 0.01
C GLY A 807 -0.82 -34.05 -1.53
N SER A 808 -1.40 -32.99 -2.10
CA SER A 808 -1.57 -32.86 -3.55
C SER A 808 -0.25 -32.78 -4.33
N THR A 809 0.79 -32.27 -3.71
CA THR A 809 2.14 -32.15 -4.31
C THR A 809 2.77 -33.53 -4.58
N LEU A 810 2.86 -34.39 -3.55
CA LEU A 810 3.39 -35.76 -3.70
C LEU A 810 2.49 -36.61 -4.59
N LYS A 811 1.17 -36.46 -4.47
CA LYS A 811 0.22 -37.14 -5.36
C LYS A 811 0.46 -36.79 -6.83
N SER A 812 0.67 -35.50 -7.13
CA SER A 812 0.94 -35.05 -8.50
C SER A 812 2.31 -35.46 -9.01
N LEU A 813 3.31 -35.56 -8.14
CA LEU A 813 4.62 -36.10 -8.46
C LEU A 813 4.51 -37.59 -8.83
N ASN A 814 3.83 -38.39 -8.01
CA ASN A 814 3.69 -39.84 -8.21
C ASN A 814 2.91 -40.22 -9.47
N ASN A 815 1.96 -39.38 -9.89
CA ASN A 815 1.18 -39.60 -11.14
C ASN A 815 1.84 -38.98 -12.38
N GLY A 816 3.05 -38.38 -12.24
CA GLY A 816 3.80 -37.77 -13.32
C GLY A 816 3.28 -36.40 -13.78
N GLY A 817 2.27 -35.84 -13.10
CA GLY A 817 1.72 -34.51 -13.39
C GLY A 817 2.69 -33.38 -13.05
N LEU A 818 3.34 -33.45 -11.87
CA LEU A 818 4.40 -32.56 -11.43
C LEU A 818 5.76 -33.22 -11.68
N LYS A 819 6.78 -32.47 -12.01
CA LYS A 819 8.15 -32.97 -12.15
C LYS A 819 8.96 -32.74 -10.85
N ARG A 820 9.86 -33.68 -10.55
CA ARG A 820 10.76 -33.55 -9.39
C ARG A 820 11.60 -32.28 -9.46
N SER A 821 12.01 -31.86 -10.65
CA SER A 821 12.73 -30.61 -10.89
C SER A 821 11.98 -29.35 -10.44
N GLU A 822 10.63 -29.37 -10.43
CA GLU A 822 9.82 -28.25 -9.96
C GLU A 822 9.88 -28.12 -8.42
N LEU A 823 9.95 -29.25 -7.70
CA LEU A 823 10.20 -29.28 -6.25
C LEU A 823 11.65 -28.85 -5.93
N GLN A 824 12.61 -29.27 -6.74
CA GLN A 824 14.03 -28.90 -6.58
C GLN A 824 14.23 -27.39 -6.79
N ARG A 825 13.51 -26.77 -7.72
CA ARG A 825 13.48 -25.31 -7.88
C ARG A 825 12.98 -24.61 -6.62
N THR A 826 11.85 -25.06 -6.07
CA THR A 826 11.32 -24.54 -4.80
C THR A 826 12.32 -24.74 -3.66
N ALA A 827 12.91 -25.93 -3.53
CA ALA A 827 13.94 -26.20 -2.54
C ALA A 827 15.12 -25.23 -2.67
N ARG A 828 15.57 -24.95 -3.90
CA ARG A 828 16.64 -23.97 -4.15
C ARG A 828 16.31 -22.59 -3.63
N HIS A 829 15.09 -22.07 -3.91
CA HIS A 829 14.67 -20.74 -3.43
C HIS A 829 14.58 -20.71 -1.90
N VAL A 830 13.97 -21.72 -1.27
CA VAL A 830 13.81 -21.76 0.18
C VAL A 830 15.16 -21.92 0.88
N LEU A 831 16.02 -22.81 0.41
CA LEU A 831 17.34 -23.04 1.01
C LEU A 831 18.28 -21.84 0.80
N SER A 832 18.26 -21.21 -0.40
CA SER A 832 18.99 -19.96 -0.65
C SER A 832 18.51 -18.84 0.27
N PHE A 833 17.19 -18.73 0.50
CA PHE A 833 16.61 -17.79 1.44
C PHE A 833 17.15 -18.01 2.86
N LEU A 834 17.19 -19.26 3.35
CA LEU A 834 17.70 -19.59 4.68
C LEU A 834 19.19 -19.23 4.85
N LEU A 835 19.99 -19.31 3.79
CA LEU A 835 21.39 -18.87 3.79
C LEU A 835 21.54 -17.34 3.82
N LYS A 836 20.61 -16.60 3.19
CA LYS A 836 20.64 -15.14 3.08
C LYS A 836 20.12 -14.43 4.35
N VAL A 837 19.22 -15.07 5.11
CA VAL A 837 18.67 -14.48 6.35
C VAL A 837 19.67 -14.62 7.47
N GLY A 838 20.29 -13.52 7.89
CA GLY A 838 21.38 -13.52 8.87
C GLY A 838 21.02 -14.18 10.22
N THR A 839 19.81 -13.91 10.72
CA THR A 839 19.30 -14.51 11.97
C THR A 839 19.13 -16.03 11.87
N VAL A 840 18.81 -16.54 10.67
CA VAL A 840 18.66 -17.98 10.40
C VAL A 840 20.00 -18.62 10.08
N SER A 841 20.83 -17.95 9.30
CA SER A 841 22.15 -18.43 8.95
C SER A 841 23.03 -18.70 10.20
N GLY A 842 22.90 -17.88 11.24
CA GLY A 842 23.53 -18.13 12.54
C GLY A 842 23.04 -19.38 13.28
N LYS A 843 21.89 -19.94 12.90
CA LYS A 843 21.36 -21.20 13.48
C LYS A 843 21.94 -22.46 12.81
N ILE A 844 22.59 -22.32 11.66
CA ILE A 844 23.14 -23.47 10.90
C ILE A 844 24.39 -24.07 11.58
N GLU A 845 25.05 -23.31 12.46
CA GLU A 845 26.29 -23.75 13.14
C GLU A 845 26.05 -24.61 14.39
N LYS A 846 24.80 -24.76 14.81
CA LYS A 846 24.38 -25.54 15.99
C LYS A 846 23.68 -26.82 15.57
#